data_109622eee25ecfc5e21b119a9f9b88a3
#
_entry.id   109622eee25ecfc5e21b119a9f9b88a3
#
_cell.length_a   1.000
_cell.length_b   1.000
_cell.length_c   1.000
_cell.angle_alpha   90.00
_cell.angle_beta   90.00
_cell.angle_gamma   90.00
#
_symmetry.space_group_name_H-M   'P 1'
#
loop_
_entity.id
_entity.type
_entity.pdbx_description
1 polymer ?
#
loop_
_entity_poly.entity_id
_entity_poly.type
_entity_poly.pdbx_seq_one_letter_code
_entity_poly.pdbx_strand_id
1 'polypeptide(L)'
;MRGAFLRTVPSVLILSLALALVPAPAAAADAAADAAKAELVRRYAPLLAEKAVTDDTGRDIAGRFDALVAAARSKGARTAKDIVQAALSALNHSSSNLAGFPPAAFDRPIGTVLETYGRTIAPGDIEARPEGSACPVGGIGAGGFERLMNGNFSTWFLKPGWMVEDTVWADQFHVFARSAGRTVARTLSTTAPPEGAGLGRWAWNYPAGRGDYYALYPKSGFSYEEDPDLPVDLAVVQFSPVIAGNYKETSYPVAVYRWIAVNPTKQPVEVSLLLTWENMVGWEPARARAAAGKAPQASFVWDRRSAGNVNEPAERGRAKGVLFRKDGQDVRTGNAMSGTMAIAVMDAPARTRVHVQPAFDPKGDGADVWTRFAADGTLDGSKAPVPAAAGARTAAALAVSFTLKPGERLEVPFAVAWDFPYYEFEPGAKQKRKYTAFYGAEGTNAFRIAAEALERAGEWERAVDAWQRPILADPKLPDWFKQALLNELYVLAETSVWDATTDLHTYLESADYLMYGTTDVDTYCWHVLKLWPELEKRNMEFIARTVPLEDPSFRAYQYAVTFPNEVPADKLDYYWNTIKVPGMVPHDLGSPRKRPWTILNGFDWQNGNVWKDLNPKFPLRAYRDFLAEGGLDMGFLMKMFEASVLALDTLERRFGDKVSHIPLNEGIPDQTYDTWRMQGQSAYVGLLWLAGLKAAIRMGETLEFRGLARTGAVDVADAVTRYKRWFEAGRASLRRLWDAEAGYFHIDAHTDDVMTDQLFGVWYARMLGIEAAGAAAIAPPADVGRALRTIYAKNVLGFGRGVLGAVNGRKADGSQLRLQQGDEVWVGTAYAFAAHLALEGLTAEAMHTAYGLYHAVWSPGGQGYFFKTPEAYLDPEETRWNDAGAKYGDTLFRAMKYMRPGAVWALYEALLKMRS
;
A
#
# COMPACT_ATOMS: atom_id res chain seq x y z
N MET A 1 -25.40 20.79 -22.28
CA MET A 1 -24.84 22.17 -22.25
C MET A 1 -23.36 22.13 -22.60
N ARG A 2 -22.97 21.52 -23.73
CA ARG A 2 -21.55 21.32 -24.14
C ARG A 2 -21.04 22.38 -25.16
N GLY A 3 -21.78 23.45 -25.41
CA GLY A 3 -21.43 24.38 -26.48
C GLY A 3 -21.16 25.83 -26.04
N ALA A 4 -21.14 26.16 -24.77
CA ALA A 4 -21.12 27.55 -24.30
C ALA A 4 -19.82 28.05 -23.64
N PHE A 5 -18.80 27.20 -23.45
CA PHE A 5 -17.63 27.57 -22.64
C PHE A 5 -16.41 28.10 -23.43
N LEU A 6 -16.52 28.28 -24.72
CA LEU A 6 -15.38 28.70 -25.56
C LEU A 6 -15.41 30.20 -25.99
N ARG A 7 -16.07 31.08 -25.27
CA ARG A 7 -16.03 32.49 -25.60
C ARG A 7 -15.47 33.37 -24.51
N THR A 8 -14.37 34.04 -24.85
CA THR A 8 -13.71 35.21 -24.26
C THR A 8 -12.57 34.93 -23.27
N VAL A 9 -11.34 34.88 -23.78
CA VAL A 9 -10.11 35.16 -23.02
C VAL A 9 -9.23 36.10 -23.86
N PRO A 10 -8.67 37.17 -23.29
CA PRO A 10 -7.83 38.12 -24.02
C PRO A 10 -6.46 37.48 -24.38
N SER A 11 -6.07 37.71 -25.65
CA SER A 11 -4.86 37.16 -26.26
C SER A 11 -3.52 37.51 -25.55
N VAL A 12 -3.51 38.48 -24.67
CA VAL A 12 -2.28 38.95 -24.00
C VAL A 12 -1.79 38.00 -22.89
N LEU A 13 -2.71 37.25 -22.23
CA LEU A 13 -2.33 36.30 -21.18
C LEU A 13 -1.66 35.03 -21.72
N ILE A 14 -1.94 34.70 -22.98
CA ILE A 14 -1.44 33.50 -23.63
C ILE A 14 0.07 33.58 -23.92
N LEU A 15 0.55 34.80 -24.27
CA LEU A 15 1.98 35.01 -24.59
C LEU A 15 2.89 34.93 -23.37
N SER A 16 2.39 35.36 -22.21
CA SER A 16 3.16 35.34 -20.95
C SER A 16 3.34 33.93 -20.38
N LEU A 17 2.35 33.05 -20.56
CA LEU A 17 2.43 31.64 -20.13
C LEU A 17 3.33 30.82 -21.07
N ALA A 18 3.32 31.09 -22.37
CA ALA A 18 4.16 30.38 -23.34
C ALA A 18 5.65 30.70 -23.15
N LEU A 19 6.00 31.90 -22.69
CA LEU A 19 7.39 32.32 -22.44
C LEU A 19 7.97 31.79 -21.13
N ALA A 20 7.11 31.46 -20.13
CA ALA A 20 7.54 30.88 -18.86
C ALA A 20 7.84 29.37 -18.94
N LEU A 21 7.55 28.73 -20.09
CA LEU A 21 7.66 27.28 -20.33
C LEU A 21 8.90 26.87 -21.14
N VAL A 22 9.88 27.76 -21.34
CA VAL A 22 11.12 27.42 -22.04
C VAL A 22 12.13 26.84 -21.06
N PRO A 23 12.47 25.55 -21.15
CA PRO A 23 13.50 24.95 -20.30
C PRO A 23 14.91 25.33 -20.80
N ALA A 24 15.87 25.35 -19.87
CA ALA A 24 17.28 25.50 -20.15
C ALA A 24 17.84 24.35 -21.03
N PRO A 25 18.87 24.58 -21.84
CA PRO A 25 19.27 23.66 -22.89
C PRO A 25 20.02 22.44 -22.35
N ALA A 26 19.44 21.27 -22.51
CA ALA A 26 20.14 19.99 -22.41
C ALA A 26 19.54 18.99 -23.43
N ALA A 27 20.41 18.41 -24.25
CA ALA A 27 20.19 17.36 -25.24
C ALA A 27 19.24 17.69 -26.42
N ALA A 28 19.56 17.20 -27.62
CA ALA A 28 18.90 17.49 -28.88
C ALA A 28 17.37 17.48 -28.75
N ALA A 29 16.77 18.66 -28.83
CA ALA A 29 15.35 18.85 -28.71
C ALA A 29 14.62 18.03 -29.79
N ASP A 30 13.63 17.23 -29.35
CA ASP A 30 12.78 16.52 -30.28
C ASP A 30 11.73 17.45 -30.86
N ALA A 31 11.96 17.93 -32.05
CA ALA A 31 11.12 18.91 -32.73
C ALA A 31 9.64 18.49 -32.82
N ALA A 32 9.34 17.19 -32.86
CA ALA A 32 7.98 16.70 -32.89
C ALA A 32 7.29 16.82 -31.51
N ALA A 33 8.01 16.57 -30.43
CA ALA A 33 7.52 16.73 -29.07
C ALA A 33 7.28 18.20 -28.73
N ASP A 34 8.22 19.07 -29.09
CA ASP A 34 8.10 20.52 -28.89
C ASP A 34 6.93 21.11 -29.70
N ALA A 35 6.75 20.70 -30.94
CA ALA A 35 5.63 21.11 -31.77
C ALA A 35 4.29 20.60 -31.22
N ALA A 36 4.24 19.37 -30.72
CA ALA A 36 3.05 18.81 -30.09
C ALA A 36 2.69 19.54 -28.79
N LYS A 37 3.68 19.83 -27.94
CA LYS A 37 3.50 20.60 -26.69
C LYS A 37 2.98 22.02 -27.00
N ALA A 38 3.56 22.70 -27.97
CA ALA A 38 3.10 24.03 -28.39
C ALA A 38 1.63 23.99 -28.88
N GLU A 39 1.24 22.98 -29.63
CA GLU A 39 -0.14 22.81 -30.13
C GLU A 39 -1.11 22.48 -28.97
N LEU A 40 -0.71 21.64 -27.99
CA LEU A 40 -1.49 21.37 -26.79
C LEU A 40 -1.68 22.64 -25.95
N VAL A 41 -0.62 23.41 -25.71
CA VAL A 41 -0.71 24.69 -25.02
C VAL A 41 -1.67 25.63 -25.76
N ARG A 42 -1.56 25.74 -27.08
CA ARG A 42 -2.44 26.59 -27.87
C ARG A 42 -3.91 26.19 -27.79
N ARG A 43 -4.23 24.89 -27.79
CA ARG A 43 -5.61 24.40 -27.73
C ARG A 43 -6.23 24.53 -26.34
N TYR A 44 -5.45 24.40 -25.28
CA TYR A 44 -5.93 24.41 -23.89
C TYR A 44 -5.66 25.71 -23.15
N ALA A 45 -4.96 26.65 -23.77
CA ALA A 45 -4.76 27.96 -23.18
C ALA A 45 -6.05 28.63 -22.65
N PRO A 46 -7.19 28.55 -23.33
CA PRO A 46 -8.44 29.10 -22.80
C PRO A 46 -8.92 28.43 -21.49
N LEU A 47 -8.78 27.11 -21.38
CA LEU A 47 -9.15 26.36 -20.17
C LEU A 47 -8.17 26.60 -19.03
N LEU A 48 -6.88 26.81 -19.36
CA LEU A 48 -5.84 27.15 -18.41
C LEU A 48 -6.08 28.54 -17.82
N ALA A 49 -6.53 29.48 -18.62
CA ALA A 49 -6.82 30.85 -18.18
C ALA A 49 -8.06 30.92 -17.28
N GLU A 50 -9.08 30.11 -17.52
CA GLU A 50 -10.27 30.03 -16.62
C GLU A 50 -9.96 29.36 -15.28
N LYS A 51 -8.97 28.44 -15.27
CA LYS A 51 -8.46 27.77 -14.06
C LYS A 51 -7.20 28.40 -13.49
N ALA A 52 -6.70 29.46 -14.05
CA ALA A 52 -5.53 30.21 -13.56
C ALA A 52 -5.77 30.86 -12.20
N VAL A 53 -6.10 30.07 -11.28
CA VAL A 53 -6.38 30.43 -9.89
C VAL A 53 -5.18 30.00 -9.08
N THR A 54 -4.02 30.16 -9.38
CA THR A 54 -2.80 30.15 -8.56
C THR A 54 -1.60 29.65 -9.37
N ASP A 55 -0.42 30.11 -9.06
CA ASP A 55 0.87 29.70 -9.62
C ASP A 55 1.12 28.18 -9.62
N ASP A 56 0.59 27.46 -8.62
CA ASP A 56 0.75 26.01 -8.49
C ASP A 56 -0.02 25.22 -9.54
N THR A 57 -1.16 25.72 -10.02
CA THR A 57 -1.97 25.06 -11.06
C THR A 57 -1.30 25.16 -12.43
N GLY A 58 -0.61 26.25 -12.71
CA GLY A 58 0.14 26.44 -13.97
C GLY A 58 1.31 25.47 -14.11
N ARG A 59 2.04 25.21 -13.04
CA ARG A 59 3.16 24.24 -13.04
C ARG A 59 2.69 22.81 -13.20
N ASP A 60 1.61 22.45 -12.53
CA ASP A 60 1.02 21.11 -12.64
C ASP A 60 0.51 20.82 -14.06
N ILE A 61 -0.10 21.82 -14.73
CA ILE A 61 -0.58 21.67 -16.11
C ILE A 61 0.58 21.57 -17.09
N ALA A 62 1.69 22.28 -16.88
CA ALA A 62 2.88 22.15 -17.70
C ALA A 62 3.50 20.74 -17.54
N GLY A 63 3.56 20.23 -16.33
CA GLY A 63 3.98 18.85 -16.06
C GLY A 63 3.07 17.81 -16.69
N ARG A 64 1.76 18.02 -16.68
CA ARG A 64 0.79 17.17 -17.39
C ARG A 64 1.00 17.14 -18.90
N PHE A 65 1.31 18.27 -19.54
CA PHE A 65 1.61 18.26 -20.98
C PHE A 65 2.90 17.51 -21.30
N ASP A 66 3.93 17.65 -20.49
CA ASP A 66 5.17 16.89 -20.66
C ASP A 66 4.93 15.39 -20.46
N ALA A 67 4.18 15.00 -19.43
CA ALA A 67 3.79 13.62 -19.19
C ALA A 67 2.92 13.05 -20.33
N LEU A 68 1.95 13.82 -20.84
CA LEU A 68 1.09 13.40 -21.95
C LEU A 68 1.87 13.26 -23.26
N VAL A 69 2.81 14.14 -23.52
CA VAL A 69 3.71 14.06 -24.70
C VAL A 69 4.62 12.84 -24.55
N ALA A 70 5.20 12.63 -23.39
CA ALA A 70 6.04 11.46 -23.11
C ALA A 70 5.24 10.14 -23.23
N ALA A 71 4.04 10.09 -22.67
CA ALA A 71 3.15 8.93 -22.77
C ALA A 71 2.72 8.65 -24.22
N ALA A 72 2.39 9.68 -25.00
CA ALA A 72 2.06 9.53 -26.43
C ALA A 72 3.24 9.00 -27.24
N ARG A 73 4.46 9.40 -26.89
CA ARG A 73 5.68 8.91 -27.56
C ARG A 73 6.01 7.48 -27.20
N SER A 74 5.84 7.09 -25.94
CA SER A 74 6.00 5.70 -25.50
C SER A 74 5.02 4.76 -26.24
N LYS A 75 3.86 5.28 -26.64
CA LYS A 75 2.88 4.60 -27.49
C LYS A 75 3.25 4.55 -28.99
N GLY A 76 4.47 4.97 -29.34
CA GLY A 76 4.91 4.95 -30.74
C GLY A 76 4.45 6.13 -31.58
N ALA A 77 3.82 7.15 -31.00
CA ALA A 77 3.49 8.39 -31.67
C ALA A 77 4.78 9.14 -32.08
N ARG A 78 5.04 9.26 -33.37
CA ARG A 78 6.29 9.85 -33.90
C ARG A 78 6.11 11.24 -34.46
N THR A 79 4.91 11.62 -34.86
CA THR A 79 4.61 12.93 -35.39
C THR A 79 3.93 13.81 -34.35
N ALA A 80 4.11 15.13 -34.43
CA ALA A 80 3.43 16.08 -33.58
C ALA A 80 1.90 15.87 -33.57
N LYS A 81 1.31 15.52 -34.72
CA LYS A 81 -0.12 15.26 -34.88
C LYS A 81 -0.54 14.03 -34.07
N ASP A 82 0.20 12.93 -34.12
CA ASP A 82 -0.11 11.70 -33.39
C ASP A 82 0.02 11.89 -31.88
N ILE A 83 1.05 12.64 -31.46
CA ILE A 83 1.29 13.00 -30.06
C ILE A 83 0.13 13.86 -29.55
N VAL A 84 -0.27 14.89 -30.29
CA VAL A 84 -1.41 15.75 -29.94
C VAL A 84 -2.70 14.94 -29.87
N GLN A 85 -2.96 14.04 -30.84
CA GLN A 85 -4.16 13.21 -30.86
C GLN A 85 -4.24 12.28 -29.62
N ALA A 86 -3.13 11.61 -29.27
CA ALA A 86 -3.06 10.74 -28.11
C ALA A 86 -3.21 11.53 -26.80
N ALA A 87 -2.57 12.70 -26.71
CA ALA A 87 -2.68 13.57 -25.55
C ALA A 87 -4.10 14.15 -25.39
N LEU A 88 -4.74 14.54 -26.51
CA LEU A 88 -6.12 15.00 -26.50
C LEU A 88 -7.09 13.91 -26.09
N SER A 89 -6.87 12.69 -26.54
CA SER A 89 -7.65 11.52 -26.10
C SER A 89 -7.56 11.34 -24.59
N ALA A 90 -6.38 11.48 -24.03
CA ALA A 90 -6.16 11.39 -22.59
C ALA A 90 -6.73 12.58 -21.79
N LEU A 91 -6.75 13.79 -22.37
CA LEU A 91 -7.31 14.98 -21.71
C LEU A 91 -8.84 15.11 -21.83
N ASN A 92 -9.42 14.52 -22.87
CA ASN A 92 -10.87 14.58 -23.11
C ASN A 92 -11.66 13.59 -22.25
N HIS A 93 -11.00 12.79 -21.41
CA HIS A 93 -11.63 11.97 -20.39
C HIS A 93 -11.94 12.79 -19.12
N SER A 94 -12.61 13.94 -19.26
CA SER A 94 -13.28 14.55 -18.12
C SER A 94 -14.68 13.95 -18.03
N SER A 95 -14.82 12.75 -17.49
CA SER A 95 -16.10 12.28 -17.05
C SER A 95 -16.61 13.23 -15.97
N SER A 96 -17.91 13.47 -15.93
CA SER A 96 -18.49 14.10 -14.76
C SER A 96 -18.26 13.16 -13.59
N ASN A 97 -17.60 13.60 -12.55
CA ASN A 97 -17.25 12.79 -11.36
C ASN A 97 -18.52 12.58 -10.50
N LEU A 98 -19.49 11.81 -11.02
CA LEU A 98 -20.75 11.50 -10.34
C LEU A 98 -20.50 10.76 -9.01
N ALA A 99 -19.41 10.03 -8.89
CA ALA A 99 -18.98 9.38 -7.66
C ALA A 99 -18.53 10.37 -6.58
N GLY A 100 -18.16 11.61 -6.94
CA GLY A 100 -17.85 12.70 -6.01
C GLY A 100 -16.46 12.61 -5.38
N PHE A 101 -15.46 11.99 -6.05
CA PHE A 101 -14.09 11.95 -5.56
C PHE A 101 -13.42 13.32 -5.64
N PRO A 102 -12.56 13.67 -4.66
CA PRO A 102 -11.80 14.92 -4.69
C PRO A 102 -10.73 14.91 -5.79
N PRO A 103 -10.20 16.08 -6.23
CA PRO A 103 -9.13 16.16 -7.22
C PRO A 103 -7.85 15.41 -6.86
N ALA A 104 -7.60 15.18 -5.57
CA ALA A 104 -6.48 14.40 -5.08
C ALA A 104 -6.64 12.88 -5.24
N ALA A 105 -7.81 12.39 -5.66
CA ALA A 105 -7.99 10.95 -5.88
C ALA A 105 -7.17 10.48 -7.09
N PHE A 106 -6.67 9.26 -7.01
CA PHE A 106 -6.19 8.54 -8.18
C PHE A 106 -7.34 8.37 -9.16
N ASP A 107 -7.10 8.57 -10.44
CA ASP A 107 -8.08 8.38 -11.50
C ASP A 107 -7.46 7.75 -12.74
N ARG A 108 -8.22 6.94 -13.44
CA ARG A 108 -7.87 6.45 -14.77
C ARG A 108 -9.08 5.91 -15.51
N PRO A 109 -9.08 5.97 -16.85
CA PRO A 109 -10.16 5.41 -17.68
C PRO A 109 -10.34 3.90 -17.45
N ILE A 110 -11.59 3.46 -17.32
CA ILE A 110 -11.96 2.07 -17.08
C ILE A 110 -11.47 1.19 -18.24
N GLY A 111 -10.80 0.09 -17.91
CA GLY A 111 -10.45 -0.96 -18.87
C GLY A 111 -9.45 -0.57 -19.95
N THR A 112 -8.78 0.56 -19.84
CA THR A 112 -7.76 0.96 -20.83
C THR A 112 -6.41 0.32 -20.52
N VAL A 113 -5.68 -0.02 -21.59
CA VAL A 113 -4.27 -0.40 -21.48
C VAL A 113 -3.46 0.85 -21.11
N LEU A 114 -2.51 0.69 -20.21
CA LEU A 114 -1.57 1.72 -19.81
C LEU A 114 -0.17 1.33 -20.27
N GLU A 115 0.44 2.20 -21.08
CA GLU A 115 1.87 2.13 -21.38
C GLU A 115 2.61 3.04 -20.40
N THR A 116 3.49 2.45 -19.63
CA THR A 116 4.29 3.15 -18.63
C THR A 116 5.75 3.25 -19.07
N TYR A 117 6.56 3.95 -18.28
CA TYR A 117 7.99 4.00 -18.52
C TYR A 117 8.61 2.61 -18.41
N GLY A 118 8.91 2.03 -19.56
CA GLY A 118 9.55 0.72 -19.70
C GLY A 118 8.62 -0.48 -19.89
N ARG A 119 7.28 -0.33 -19.81
CA ARG A 119 6.36 -1.47 -20.00
C ARG A 119 4.91 -1.07 -20.27
N THR A 120 4.12 -2.03 -20.75
CA THR A 120 2.68 -1.90 -20.97
C THR A 120 1.92 -2.64 -19.86
N ILE A 121 0.88 -2.00 -19.31
CA ILE A 121 0.01 -2.54 -18.27
C ILE A 121 -1.41 -2.62 -18.78
N ALA A 122 -1.98 -3.82 -18.80
CA ALA A 122 -3.40 -4.04 -19.06
C ALA A 122 -4.19 -4.07 -17.74
N PRO A 123 -5.30 -3.31 -17.62
CA PRO A 123 -6.17 -3.39 -16.46
C PRO A 123 -6.75 -4.80 -16.32
N GLY A 124 -6.60 -5.42 -15.16
CA GLY A 124 -6.99 -6.80 -14.94
C GLY A 124 -5.92 -7.83 -15.28
N ASP A 125 -4.74 -7.40 -15.70
CA ASP A 125 -3.59 -8.28 -15.83
C ASP A 125 -3.04 -8.61 -14.44
N ILE A 126 -3.50 -9.71 -13.89
CA ILE A 126 -3.12 -10.18 -12.56
C ILE A 126 -1.89 -11.09 -12.57
N GLU A 127 -1.49 -11.57 -13.75
CA GLU A 127 -0.30 -12.41 -13.90
C GLU A 127 0.98 -11.58 -14.05
N ALA A 128 0.89 -10.45 -14.72
CA ALA A 128 2.02 -9.56 -14.97
C ALA A 128 2.18 -8.59 -13.79
N ARG A 129 2.96 -8.93 -12.83
CA ARG A 129 3.26 -8.14 -11.64
C ARG A 129 4.11 -6.90 -11.98
N PRO A 130 3.76 -5.76 -11.36
CA PRO A 130 2.78 -5.40 -10.35
C PRO A 130 1.43 -4.94 -10.92
N GLU A 131 1.17 -5.22 -12.15
CA GLU A 131 0.03 -4.78 -12.94
C GLU A 131 -1.30 -5.36 -12.42
N GLY A 132 -2.42 -4.71 -12.78
CA GLY A 132 -3.76 -5.22 -12.49
C GLY A 132 -4.19 -5.14 -11.03
N SER A 133 -3.84 -4.07 -10.32
CA SER A 133 -4.25 -3.84 -8.94
C SER A 133 -5.22 -2.68 -8.79
N ALA A 134 -5.99 -2.71 -7.72
CA ALA A 134 -6.95 -1.68 -7.37
C ALA A 134 -6.97 -1.43 -5.85
N CYS A 135 -7.67 -0.38 -5.43
CA CYS A 135 -7.86 -0.10 -4.02
C CYS A 135 -8.70 -1.23 -3.36
N PRO A 136 -8.16 -1.90 -2.33
CA PRO A 136 -8.83 -3.01 -1.68
C PRO A 136 -10.02 -2.57 -0.84
N VAL A 137 -10.94 -3.51 -0.61
CA VAL A 137 -11.98 -3.44 0.42
C VAL A 137 -11.75 -4.53 1.46
N GLY A 138 -12.04 -4.20 2.72
CA GLY A 138 -11.85 -5.04 3.89
C GLY A 138 -11.34 -4.23 5.07
N GLY A 139 -11.69 -4.63 6.29
CA GLY A 139 -11.19 -4.01 7.51
C GLY A 139 -9.79 -4.49 7.87
N ILE A 140 -9.09 -3.74 8.72
CA ILE A 140 -7.77 -4.11 9.22
C ILE A 140 -7.83 -5.47 9.97
N GLY A 141 -7.07 -6.45 9.52
CA GLY A 141 -7.04 -7.80 10.06
C GLY A 141 -8.26 -8.66 9.74
N ALA A 142 -9.21 -8.16 8.96
CA ALA A 142 -10.41 -8.90 8.57
C ALA A 142 -10.23 -9.75 7.31
N GLY A 143 -9.19 -9.45 6.54
CA GLY A 143 -9.05 -9.88 5.15
C GLY A 143 -9.91 -9.06 4.21
N GLY A 144 -9.75 -9.25 2.92
CA GLY A 144 -10.44 -8.46 1.92
C GLY A 144 -10.19 -8.93 0.50
N PHE A 145 -10.54 -8.07 -0.46
CA PHE A 145 -10.35 -8.31 -1.88
C PHE A 145 -10.35 -7.00 -2.68
N GLU A 146 -9.95 -7.09 -3.93
CA GLU A 146 -9.98 -5.97 -4.87
C GLU A 146 -11.06 -6.18 -5.94
N ARG A 147 -11.68 -5.07 -6.36
CA ARG A 147 -12.39 -4.97 -7.62
C ARG A 147 -11.52 -4.17 -8.58
N LEU A 148 -10.94 -4.85 -9.56
CA LEU A 148 -9.96 -4.28 -10.46
C LEU A 148 -10.52 -3.17 -11.34
N MET A 149 -9.66 -2.34 -11.90
CA MET A 149 -10.03 -1.19 -12.74
C MET A 149 -10.76 -1.56 -14.03
N ASN A 150 -10.80 -2.86 -14.38
CA ASN A 150 -11.62 -3.39 -15.47
C ASN A 150 -13.03 -3.81 -15.02
N GLY A 151 -13.33 -3.76 -13.72
CA GLY A 151 -14.60 -4.13 -13.11
C GLY A 151 -14.69 -5.53 -12.52
N ASN A 152 -13.70 -6.41 -12.71
CA ASN A 152 -13.71 -7.77 -12.20
C ASN A 152 -13.30 -7.85 -10.73
N PHE A 153 -13.90 -8.76 -9.98
CA PHE A 153 -13.46 -9.10 -8.63
C PHE A 153 -12.31 -10.10 -8.69
N SER A 154 -11.18 -9.69 -8.16
CA SER A 154 -9.94 -10.44 -8.17
C SER A 154 -9.06 -10.04 -6.98
N THR A 155 -7.89 -10.67 -6.84
CA THR A 155 -6.93 -10.40 -5.77
C THR A 155 -7.55 -10.47 -4.37
N TRP A 156 -7.44 -11.64 -3.73
CA TRP A 156 -8.11 -11.97 -2.48
C TRP A 156 -7.11 -12.16 -1.35
N PHE A 157 -7.43 -11.62 -0.17
CA PHE A 157 -6.62 -11.69 1.05
C PHE A 157 -7.39 -12.35 2.21
N LEU A 158 -8.29 -13.26 1.93
CA LEU A 158 -9.20 -13.87 2.91
C LEU A 158 -8.51 -14.83 3.88
N LYS A 159 -7.30 -15.30 3.56
CA LYS A 159 -6.44 -16.07 4.46
C LYS A 159 -5.14 -15.29 4.71
N PRO A 160 -4.78 -14.98 5.97
CA PRO A 160 -3.54 -14.27 6.28
C PRO A 160 -2.31 -14.94 5.66
N GLY A 161 -1.42 -14.12 5.08
CA GLY A 161 -0.22 -14.60 4.40
C GLY A 161 -0.45 -15.23 3.02
N TRP A 162 -1.66 -15.08 2.46
CA TRP A 162 -1.99 -15.54 1.12
C TRP A 162 -2.64 -14.44 0.31
N MET A 163 -2.03 -14.09 -0.81
CA MET A 163 -2.62 -13.31 -1.87
C MET A 163 -3.00 -14.25 -3.01
N VAL A 164 -4.29 -14.28 -3.35
CA VAL A 164 -4.81 -15.08 -4.46
C VAL A 164 -5.19 -14.16 -5.59
N GLU A 165 -4.44 -14.22 -6.67
CA GLU A 165 -4.68 -13.45 -7.90
C GLU A 165 -5.49 -14.31 -8.86
N ASP A 166 -6.78 -14.49 -8.56
CA ASP A 166 -7.71 -15.32 -9.31
C ASP A 166 -9.05 -14.61 -9.48
N THR A 167 -9.51 -14.45 -10.71
CA THR A 167 -10.79 -13.80 -10.99
C THR A 167 -11.94 -14.77 -10.77
N VAL A 168 -12.82 -14.44 -9.82
CA VAL A 168 -14.09 -15.18 -9.64
C VAL A 168 -15.12 -14.59 -10.59
N TRP A 169 -15.24 -15.16 -11.79
CA TRP A 169 -16.02 -14.60 -12.90
C TRP A 169 -17.51 -14.45 -12.60
N ALA A 170 -18.04 -15.23 -11.68
CA ALA A 170 -19.44 -15.12 -11.26
C ALA A 170 -19.70 -13.92 -10.33
N ASP A 171 -18.67 -13.32 -9.75
CA ASP A 171 -18.78 -12.18 -8.86
C ASP A 171 -18.76 -10.90 -9.70
N GLN A 172 -19.93 -10.33 -10.01
CA GLN A 172 -20.05 -9.21 -10.93
C GLN A 172 -21.18 -8.24 -10.57
N PHE A 173 -21.02 -6.99 -11.00
CA PHE A 173 -22.13 -6.05 -11.12
C PHE A 173 -22.62 -5.96 -12.56
N HIS A 174 -23.95 -5.86 -12.71
CA HIS A 174 -24.59 -5.72 -14.02
C HIS A 174 -25.62 -4.61 -13.95
N VAL A 175 -25.93 -4.07 -15.11
CA VAL A 175 -27.00 -3.07 -15.28
C VAL A 175 -27.97 -3.50 -16.36
N PHE A 176 -29.26 -3.30 -16.10
CA PHE A 176 -30.32 -3.26 -17.07
C PHE A 176 -30.89 -1.84 -17.11
N ALA A 177 -31.15 -1.34 -18.31
CA ALA A 177 -31.85 -0.06 -18.46
C ALA A 177 -32.79 -0.11 -19.65
N ARG A 178 -33.99 0.45 -19.49
CA ARG A 178 -34.99 0.55 -20.55
C ARG A 178 -35.59 1.95 -20.61
N SER A 179 -35.58 2.57 -21.79
CA SER A 179 -36.20 3.88 -22.04
C SER A 179 -36.56 4.02 -23.50
N ALA A 180 -37.72 4.64 -23.79
CA ALA A 180 -38.19 4.95 -25.14
C ALA A 180 -38.18 3.75 -26.10
N GLY A 181 -38.51 2.55 -25.60
CA GLY A 181 -38.52 1.32 -26.38
C GLY A 181 -37.12 0.68 -26.63
N ARG A 182 -36.04 1.27 -26.14
CA ARG A 182 -34.69 0.70 -26.18
C ARG A 182 -34.37 0.00 -24.86
N THR A 183 -33.83 -1.18 -24.94
CA THR A 183 -33.40 -1.99 -23.78
C THR A 183 -31.93 -2.31 -23.92
N VAL A 184 -31.17 -2.13 -22.82
CA VAL A 184 -29.77 -2.45 -22.71
C VAL A 184 -29.55 -3.24 -21.44
N ALA A 185 -28.79 -4.34 -21.53
CA ALA A 185 -28.27 -5.06 -20.36
C ALA A 185 -26.78 -5.30 -20.56
N ARG A 186 -25.97 -5.04 -19.53
CA ARG A 186 -24.50 -5.20 -19.60
C ARG A 186 -23.92 -5.67 -18.27
N THR A 187 -22.89 -6.50 -18.38
CA THR A 187 -21.96 -6.75 -17.29
C THR A 187 -21.00 -5.55 -17.19
N LEU A 188 -20.82 -4.97 -15.99
CA LEU A 188 -19.98 -3.79 -15.79
C LEU A 188 -18.50 -4.17 -15.64
N SER A 189 -18.02 -4.89 -16.65
CA SER A 189 -16.64 -5.28 -16.84
C SER A 189 -16.22 -5.12 -18.30
N THR A 190 -14.99 -4.64 -18.52
CA THR A 190 -14.41 -4.51 -19.86
C THR A 190 -13.68 -5.77 -20.31
N THR A 191 -13.57 -6.80 -19.45
CA THR A 191 -12.89 -8.07 -19.73
C THR A 191 -13.85 -9.24 -19.50
N ALA A 192 -13.98 -10.06 -20.51
CA ALA A 192 -14.81 -11.28 -20.46
C ALA A 192 -14.02 -12.48 -19.90
N PRO A 193 -14.71 -13.50 -19.35
CA PRO A 193 -14.06 -14.75 -18.98
C PRO A 193 -13.42 -15.42 -20.19
N PRO A 194 -12.31 -16.17 -20.00
CA PRO A 194 -11.70 -16.93 -21.08
C PRO A 194 -12.66 -18.01 -21.59
N GLU A 195 -12.45 -18.46 -22.83
CA GLU A 195 -13.25 -19.52 -23.46
C GLU A 195 -13.29 -20.76 -22.56
N GLY A 196 -14.49 -21.29 -22.33
CA GLY A 196 -14.71 -22.44 -21.47
C GLY A 196 -14.84 -22.17 -19.98
N ALA A 197 -14.69 -20.93 -19.53
CA ALA A 197 -14.85 -20.55 -18.13
C ALA A 197 -16.32 -20.42 -17.66
N GLY A 198 -17.28 -20.53 -18.59
CA GLY A 198 -18.71 -20.34 -18.32
C GLY A 198 -19.19 -18.92 -18.56
N LEU A 199 -20.47 -18.66 -18.25
CA LEU A 199 -21.11 -17.33 -18.25
C LEU A 199 -21.08 -16.58 -19.61
N GLY A 200 -20.94 -17.32 -20.71
CA GLY A 200 -20.82 -16.75 -22.05
C GLY A 200 -22.09 -16.08 -22.59
N ARG A 201 -23.24 -16.26 -21.91
CA ARG A 201 -24.50 -15.57 -22.24
C ARG A 201 -24.57 -14.15 -21.73
N TRP A 202 -23.74 -13.82 -20.74
CA TRP A 202 -23.71 -12.47 -20.18
C TRP A 202 -23.10 -11.48 -21.20
N ALA A 203 -23.59 -10.27 -21.21
CA ALA A 203 -23.06 -9.23 -22.11
C ALA A 203 -21.79 -8.60 -21.54
N TRP A 204 -20.66 -9.27 -21.73
CA TRP A 204 -19.31 -8.83 -21.34
C TRP A 204 -18.76 -7.83 -22.36
N ASN A 205 -19.44 -6.70 -22.53
CA ASN A 205 -19.12 -5.76 -23.59
C ASN A 205 -19.15 -4.30 -23.11
N TYR A 206 -18.87 -4.07 -21.81
CA TYR A 206 -18.73 -2.70 -21.36
C TYR A 206 -17.52 -2.06 -22.09
N PRO A 207 -17.69 -0.93 -22.78
CA PRO A 207 -16.61 -0.39 -23.61
C PRO A 207 -15.46 0.16 -22.77
N ALA A 208 -14.23 -0.25 -23.06
CA ALA A 208 -13.03 0.30 -22.45
C ALA A 208 -12.92 1.82 -22.71
N GLY A 209 -12.51 2.57 -21.72
CA GLY A 209 -12.38 4.02 -21.77
C GLY A 209 -13.70 4.78 -21.65
N ARG A 210 -14.81 4.12 -21.33
CA ARG A 210 -16.11 4.76 -21.08
C ARG A 210 -16.34 4.92 -19.59
N GLY A 211 -15.92 6.07 -19.07
CA GLY A 211 -15.91 6.38 -17.65
C GLY A 211 -14.57 6.13 -16.98
N ASP A 212 -14.49 6.46 -15.70
CA ASP A 212 -13.26 6.46 -14.92
C ASP A 212 -13.38 5.62 -13.65
N TYR A 213 -12.26 5.02 -13.28
CA TYR A 213 -12.00 4.47 -11.97
C TYR A 213 -11.33 5.52 -11.10
N TYR A 214 -11.80 5.67 -9.86
CA TYR A 214 -11.23 6.57 -8.85
C TYR A 214 -10.81 5.79 -7.62
N ALA A 215 -9.75 6.28 -6.93
CA ALA A 215 -9.37 5.72 -5.63
C ALA A 215 -8.69 6.75 -4.73
N LEU A 216 -9.13 6.73 -3.48
CA LEU A 216 -8.51 7.44 -2.36
C LEU A 216 -8.79 6.61 -1.11
N TYR A 217 -7.85 5.70 -0.77
CA TYR A 217 -8.05 4.69 0.25
C TYR A 217 -8.62 5.27 1.56
N PRO A 218 -9.65 4.67 2.18
CA PRO A 218 -10.22 3.35 1.92
C PRO A 218 -11.41 3.36 0.94
N LYS A 219 -11.59 4.41 0.15
CA LYS A 219 -12.64 4.51 -0.85
C LYS A 219 -12.09 4.34 -2.25
N SER A 220 -12.84 3.66 -3.10
CA SER A 220 -12.65 3.67 -4.54
C SER A 220 -14.00 3.67 -5.25
N GLY A 221 -14.02 3.83 -6.55
CA GLY A 221 -15.27 3.86 -7.27
C GLY A 221 -15.12 3.91 -8.77
N PHE A 222 -16.24 3.80 -9.45
CA PHE A 222 -16.35 3.87 -10.89
C PHE A 222 -17.43 4.89 -11.27
N SER A 223 -17.18 5.63 -12.33
CA SER A 223 -18.17 6.47 -13.01
C SER A 223 -18.37 5.94 -14.42
N TYR A 224 -19.60 5.65 -14.80
CA TYR A 224 -20.00 5.03 -16.07
C TYR A 224 -20.81 5.98 -16.94
N GLU A 225 -20.47 7.25 -16.94
CA GLU A 225 -21.30 8.32 -17.49
C GLU A 225 -21.18 8.49 -19.01
N GLU A 226 -20.17 7.93 -19.63
CA GLU A 226 -19.82 8.19 -21.04
C GLU A 226 -20.35 7.13 -22.01
N ASP A 227 -21.17 6.20 -21.56
CA ASP A 227 -21.72 5.18 -22.45
C ASP A 227 -22.99 5.70 -23.17
N PRO A 228 -22.89 6.04 -24.47
CA PRO A 228 -24.03 6.59 -25.22
C PRO A 228 -25.16 5.56 -25.42
N ASP A 229 -24.88 4.30 -25.16
CA ASP A 229 -25.88 3.24 -25.29
C ASP A 229 -26.69 3.05 -24.03
N LEU A 230 -26.19 3.52 -22.89
CA LEU A 230 -26.82 3.37 -21.57
C LEU A 230 -27.63 4.64 -21.24
N PRO A 231 -28.98 4.58 -21.18
CA PRO A 231 -29.82 5.77 -20.94
C PRO A 231 -29.84 6.25 -19.48
N VAL A 232 -28.86 5.87 -18.68
CA VAL A 232 -28.69 6.22 -17.27
C VAL A 232 -27.22 6.46 -16.98
N ASP A 233 -26.91 7.56 -16.30
CA ASP A 233 -25.58 7.78 -15.75
C ASP A 233 -25.44 7.00 -14.44
N LEU A 234 -24.37 6.24 -14.32
CA LEU A 234 -24.11 5.40 -13.17
C LEU A 234 -22.75 5.71 -12.55
N ALA A 235 -22.73 5.67 -11.23
CA ALA A 235 -21.47 5.62 -10.50
C ALA A 235 -21.61 4.68 -9.29
N VAL A 236 -20.48 4.20 -8.79
CA VAL A 236 -20.44 3.45 -7.53
C VAL A 236 -19.27 3.95 -6.68
N VAL A 237 -19.52 4.18 -5.40
CA VAL A 237 -18.49 4.34 -4.37
C VAL A 237 -18.44 3.05 -3.57
N GLN A 238 -17.26 2.46 -3.49
CA GLN A 238 -17.03 1.23 -2.73
C GLN A 238 -16.03 1.51 -1.61
N PHE A 239 -16.29 0.99 -0.41
CA PHE A 239 -15.44 1.22 0.75
C PHE A 239 -15.66 0.21 1.87
N SER A 240 -14.70 0.14 2.78
CA SER A 240 -14.84 -0.47 4.11
C SER A 240 -14.64 0.59 5.19
N PRO A 241 -15.20 0.42 6.41
CA PRO A 241 -15.17 1.45 7.45
C PRO A 241 -13.80 1.57 8.14
N VAL A 242 -12.74 1.81 7.37
CA VAL A 242 -11.39 2.05 7.90
C VAL A 242 -11.30 3.51 8.35
N ILE A 243 -11.50 3.71 9.66
CA ILE A 243 -11.68 5.01 10.28
C ILE A 243 -10.56 5.24 11.30
N ALA A 244 -9.78 6.31 11.12
CA ALA A 244 -8.70 6.65 12.05
C ALA A 244 -9.21 6.80 13.49
N GLY A 245 -8.48 6.23 14.45
CA GLY A 245 -8.84 6.21 15.88
C GLY A 245 -10.02 5.29 16.24
N ASN A 246 -10.57 4.56 15.28
CA ASN A 246 -11.64 3.60 15.52
C ASN A 246 -11.09 2.17 15.54
N TYR A 247 -11.29 1.48 16.65
CA TYR A 247 -10.77 0.11 16.89
C TYR A 247 -11.85 -0.96 16.80
N LYS A 248 -13.06 -0.59 16.40
CA LYS A 248 -14.21 -1.49 16.25
C LYS A 248 -14.58 -1.67 14.79
N GLU A 249 -15.21 -0.68 14.19
CA GLU A 249 -15.69 -0.76 12.80
C GLU A 249 -14.55 -0.94 11.80
N THR A 250 -13.36 -0.40 12.09
CA THR A 250 -12.15 -0.59 11.28
C THR A 250 -11.74 -2.05 11.13
N SER A 251 -12.18 -2.95 12.04
CA SER A 251 -11.92 -4.40 11.95
C SER A 251 -12.99 -5.18 11.21
N TYR A 252 -14.03 -4.56 10.68
CA TYR A 252 -15.18 -5.28 10.16
C TYR A 252 -14.95 -5.90 8.78
N PRO A 253 -15.37 -7.18 8.58
CA PRO A 253 -15.23 -7.91 7.34
C PRO A 253 -16.38 -7.59 6.37
N VAL A 254 -16.40 -6.37 5.85
CA VAL A 254 -17.50 -5.90 4.99
C VAL A 254 -17.03 -4.88 3.97
N ALA A 255 -17.59 -4.95 2.78
CA ALA A 255 -17.50 -3.96 1.71
C ALA A 255 -18.89 -3.37 1.43
N VAL A 256 -18.98 -2.05 1.35
CA VAL A 256 -20.21 -1.31 0.96
C VAL A 256 -20.01 -0.79 -0.46
N TYR A 257 -21.05 -0.92 -1.28
CA TYR A 257 -21.12 -0.43 -2.65
C TYR A 257 -22.34 0.51 -2.77
N ARG A 258 -22.11 1.80 -2.70
CA ARG A 258 -23.17 2.81 -2.86
C ARG A 258 -23.28 3.20 -4.33
N TRP A 259 -24.23 2.56 -5.02
CA TRP A 259 -24.58 2.91 -6.39
C TRP A 259 -25.36 4.20 -6.47
N ILE A 260 -25.06 4.99 -7.49
CA ILE A 260 -25.69 6.26 -7.82
C ILE A 260 -26.20 6.13 -9.25
N ALA A 261 -27.48 6.32 -9.46
CA ALA A 261 -28.10 6.33 -10.78
C ALA A 261 -28.79 7.68 -11.03
N VAL A 262 -28.52 8.27 -12.18
CA VAL A 262 -29.13 9.54 -12.61
C VAL A 262 -29.72 9.36 -14.00
N ASN A 263 -30.95 9.84 -14.20
CA ASN A 263 -31.57 9.86 -15.51
C ASN A 263 -31.25 11.17 -16.24
N PRO A 264 -30.30 11.19 -17.21
CA PRO A 264 -29.97 12.39 -17.97
C PRO A 264 -30.95 12.65 -19.10
N THR A 265 -31.91 11.74 -19.35
CA THR A 265 -32.78 11.77 -20.51
C THR A 265 -34.06 12.58 -20.24
N LYS A 266 -34.87 12.84 -21.27
CA LYS A 266 -36.18 13.51 -21.17
C LYS A 266 -37.36 12.54 -20.95
N GLN A 267 -37.08 11.24 -20.89
CA GLN A 267 -38.06 10.18 -20.69
C GLN A 267 -37.78 9.40 -19.39
N PRO A 268 -38.78 8.78 -18.79
CA PRO A 268 -38.56 7.86 -17.69
C PRO A 268 -37.63 6.72 -18.11
N VAL A 269 -36.74 6.30 -17.20
CA VAL A 269 -35.80 5.18 -17.40
C VAL A 269 -36.08 4.13 -16.33
N GLU A 270 -36.40 2.92 -16.76
CA GLU A 270 -36.39 1.74 -15.89
C GLU A 270 -34.96 1.24 -15.76
N VAL A 271 -34.51 1.03 -14.52
CA VAL A 271 -33.15 0.59 -14.21
C VAL A 271 -33.23 -0.62 -13.29
N SER A 272 -32.34 -1.57 -13.50
CA SER A 272 -32.07 -2.63 -12.53
C SER A 272 -30.57 -2.79 -12.36
N LEU A 273 -30.12 -2.78 -11.11
CA LEU A 273 -28.73 -3.09 -10.72
C LEU A 273 -28.70 -4.50 -10.15
N LEU A 274 -27.79 -5.34 -10.66
CA LEU A 274 -27.65 -6.73 -10.25
C LEU A 274 -26.25 -6.98 -9.71
N LEU A 275 -26.15 -7.60 -8.55
CA LEU A 275 -24.95 -8.21 -8.01
C LEU A 275 -25.10 -9.73 -8.05
N THR A 276 -24.15 -10.40 -8.69
CA THR A 276 -23.98 -11.86 -8.63
C THR A 276 -22.77 -12.20 -7.77
N TRP A 277 -22.86 -13.30 -7.00
CA TRP A 277 -21.80 -13.69 -6.08
C TRP A 277 -21.74 -15.20 -5.89
N GLU A 278 -20.52 -15.73 -5.91
CA GLU A 278 -20.29 -17.15 -5.70
C GLU A 278 -20.13 -17.52 -4.22
N ASN A 279 -20.60 -18.69 -3.84
CA ASN A 279 -20.40 -19.19 -2.49
C ASN A 279 -18.99 -19.75 -2.31
N MET A 280 -18.12 -18.93 -1.76
CA MET A 280 -16.71 -19.25 -1.50
C MET A 280 -16.48 -19.85 -0.11
N VAL A 281 -17.54 -20.14 0.65
CA VAL A 281 -17.43 -20.70 2.01
C VAL A 281 -16.70 -22.04 1.99
N GLY A 282 -15.64 -22.11 2.79
CA GLY A 282 -14.82 -23.32 2.90
C GLY A 282 -13.78 -23.49 1.79
N TRP A 283 -13.70 -22.57 0.82
CA TRP A 283 -12.60 -22.59 -0.16
C TRP A 283 -11.25 -22.40 0.55
N GLU A 284 -10.17 -22.77 -0.11
CA GLU A 284 -8.85 -22.66 0.47
C GLU A 284 -7.84 -22.14 -0.57
N PRO A 285 -7.08 -21.09 -0.25
CA PRO A 285 -5.93 -20.72 -1.06
C PRO A 285 -4.88 -21.82 -1.08
N ALA A 286 -4.43 -22.21 -2.26
CA ALA A 286 -3.34 -23.14 -2.45
C ALA A 286 -2.43 -22.67 -3.59
N ARG A 287 -1.15 -23.05 -3.54
CA ARG A 287 -0.24 -22.77 -4.66
C ARG A 287 -0.64 -23.62 -5.86
N ALA A 288 -0.94 -22.97 -6.96
CA ALA A 288 -1.07 -23.64 -8.24
C ALA A 288 0.28 -24.29 -8.61
N ARG A 289 0.22 -25.44 -9.28
CA ARG A 289 1.42 -26.07 -9.85
C ARG A 289 2.01 -25.11 -10.88
N ALA A 290 3.25 -24.69 -10.69
CA ALA A 290 3.91 -23.78 -11.61
C ALA A 290 3.86 -24.34 -13.04
N ALA A 291 3.38 -23.56 -13.99
CA ALA A 291 3.62 -23.80 -15.40
C ALA A 291 5.11 -23.65 -15.70
N ALA A 292 5.63 -24.39 -16.67
CA ALA A 292 7.04 -24.34 -17.01
C ALA A 292 7.50 -22.88 -17.29
N GLY A 293 8.44 -22.37 -16.49
CA GLY A 293 9.00 -21.02 -16.63
C GLY A 293 8.21 -19.89 -15.93
N LYS A 294 7.13 -20.20 -15.18
CA LYS A 294 6.37 -19.20 -14.40
C LYS A 294 6.46 -19.49 -12.89
N ALA A 295 6.47 -18.43 -12.08
CA ALA A 295 6.36 -18.59 -10.63
C ALA A 295 5.00 -19.22 -10.25
N PRO A 296 4.92 -20.09 -9.20
CA PRO A 296 3.65 -20.65 -8.77
C PRO A 296 2.76 -19.55 -8.19
N GLN A 297 1.61 -19.32 -8.80
CA GLN A 297 0.59 -18.41 -8.28
C GLN A 297 -0.34 -19.13 -7.31
N ALA A 298 -0.91 -18.40 -6.35
CA ALA A 298 -1.97 -18.95 -5.52
C ALA A 298 -3.30 -18.87 -6.26
N SER A 299 -4.06 -19.95 -6.22
CA SER A 299 -5.43 -20.03 -6.71
C SER A 299 -6.34 -20.65 -5.64
N PHE A 300 -7.66 -20.57 -5.80
CA PHE A 300 -8.58 -21.23 -4.89
C PHE A 300 -8.73 -22.70 -5.23
N VAL A 301 -8.66 -23.56 -4.22
CA VAL A 301 -9.09 -24.95 -4.30
C VAL A 301 -10.54 -25.04 -3.82
N TRP A 302 -11.42 -25.43 -4.69
CA TRP A 302 -12.87 -25.50 -4.44
C TRP A 302 -13.46 -26.90 -4.69
N ASP A 303 -12.84 -27.76 -5.49
CA ASP A 303 -13.41 -29.03 -6.00
C ASP A 303 -13.97 -29.94 -4.93
N ARG A 304 -13.26 -30.08 -3.82
CA ARG A 304 -13.69 -30.86 -2.65
C ARG A 304 -14.26 -30.00 -1.54
N ARG A 305 -14.15 -28.69 -1.68
CA ARG A 305 -14.47 -27.73 -0.63
C ARG A 305 -15.86 -27.14 -0.81
N SER A 306 -16.41 -27.11 -2.01
CA SER A 306 -17.76 -26.58 -2.30
C SER A 306 -18.91 -27.55 -1.97
N ALA A 307 -18.65 -28.82 -1.76
CA ALA A 307 -19.70 -29.78 -1.38
C ALA A 307 -20.42 -29.32 -0.10
N GLY A 308 -21.75 -29.25 -0.16
CA GLY A 308 -22.58 -28.75 0.92
C GLY A 308 -22.74 -27.22 0.99
N ASN A 309 -22.12 -26.46 0.07
CA ASN A 309 -22.38 -25.02 -0.03
C ASN A 309 -23.83 -24.80 -0.47
N VAL A 310 -24.51 -23.91 0.26
CA VAL A 310 -25.93 -23.59 0.01
C VAL A 310 -26.14 -22.08 0.23
N ASN A 311 -26.98 -21.50 -0.62
CA ASN A 311 -27.30 -20.09 -0.58
C ASN A 311 -28.76 -19.93 -0.20
N GLU A 312 -29.08 -19.12 0.80
CA GLU A 312 -30.44 -18.95 1.32
C GLU A 312 -30.85 -17.48 1.24
N PRO A 313 -32.07 -17.19 0.78
CA PRO A 313 -32.64 -15.86 0.94
C PRO A 313 -32.63 -15.46 2.41
N ALA A 314 -32.24 -14.25 2.70
CA ALA A 314 -32.13 -13.72 4.06
C ALA A 314 -32.67 -12.31 4.16
N GLU A 315 -33.30 -12.00 5.30
CA GLU A 315 -33.84 -10.67 5.61
C GLU A 315 -33.53 -10.31 7.06
N ARG A 316 -33.21 -9.03 7.27
CA ARG A 316 -33.01 -8.45 8.61
C ARG A 316 -33.36 -6.97 8.58
N GLY A 317 -34.45 -6.59 9.28
CA GLY A 317 -34.99 -5.23 9.19
C GLY A 317 -35.39 -4.91 7.76
N ARG A 318 -34.76 -3.89 7.17
CA ARG A 318 -34.95 -3.51 5.76
C ARG A 318 -33.88 -4.11 4.82
N ALA A 319 -32.88 -4.79 5.34
CA ALA A 319 -31.90 -5.46 4.52
C ALA A 319 -32.47 -6.79 3.97
N LYS A 320 -32.35 -6.98 2.66
CA LYS A 320 -32.71 -8.22 1.95
C LYS A 320 -31.54 -8.69 1.12
N GLY A 321 -31.39 -10.02 0.96
CA GLY A 321 -30.31 -10.56 0.18
C GLY A 321 -30.16 -12.06 0.29
N VAL A 322 -28.91 -12.53 0.27
CA VAL A 322 -28.56 -13.94 0.31
C VAL A 322 -27.47 -14.20 1.35
N LEU A 323 -27.71 -15.22 2.17
CA LEU A 323 -26.73 -15.79 3.08
C LEU A 323 -26.09 -17.01 2.40
N PHE A 324 -24.78 -17.01 2.31
CA PHE A 324 -23.96 -18.13 1.83
C PHE A 324 -23.42 -18.89 3.03
N ARG A 325 -23.66 -20.19 3.07
CA ARG A 325 -23.19 -21.06 4.14
C ARG A 325 -22.80 -22.44 3.58
N LYS A 326 -22.33 -23.29 4.44
CA LYS A 326 -21.97 -24.66 4.13
C LYS A 326 -22.56 -25.59 5.17
N ASP A 327 -23.29 -26.63 4.69
CA ASP A 327 -23.86 -27.66 5.56
C ASP A 327 -22.78 -28.45 6.29
N GLY A 328 -23.02 -28.75 7.56
CA GLY A 328 -22.16 -29.57 8.40
C GLY A 328 -20.79 -28.93 8.72
N GLN A 329 -20.59 -27.63 8.46
CA GLN A 329 -19.35 -26.95 8.79
C GLN A 329 -19.27 -26.63 10.28
N ASP A 330 -18.10 -26.91 10.86
CA ASP A 330 -17.67 -26.37 12.16
C ASP A 330 -16.49 -25.41 11.93
N VAL A 331 -16.68 -24.14 12.22
CA VAL A 331 -15.66 -23.10 12.06
C VAL A 331 -14.42 -23.32 12.93
N ARG A 332 -14.57 -24.07 14.04
CA ARG A 332 -13.46 -24.36 14.96
C ARG A 332 -12.49 -25.40 14.38
N THR A 333 -12.99 -26.28 13.52
CA THR A 333 -12.20 -27.34 12.87
C THR A 333 -12.00 -27.10 11.39
N GLY A 334 -12.74 -26.16 10.78
CA GLY A 334 -12.63 -25.74 9.38
C GLY A 334 -11.37 -24.95 9.06
N ASN A 335 -11.26 -24.49 7.81
CA ASN A 335 -10.15 -23.66 7.34
C ASN A 335 -10.39 -22.15 7.56
N ALA A 336 -9.50 -21.30 7.07
CA ALA A 336 -9.56 -19.83 7.25
C ALA A 336 -10.76 -19.16 6.54
N MET A 337 -11.46 -19.85 5.63
CA MET A 337 -12.67 -19.37 4.96
C MET A 337 -13.91 -20.14 5.44
N SER A 338 -13.85 -20.77 6.60
CA SER A 338 -14.98 -21.42 7.25
C SER A 338 -15.83 -20.42 8.01
N GLY A 339 -17.14 -20.42 7.75
CA GLY A 339 -18.10 -19.49 8.31
C GLY A 339 -19.25 -19.21 7.36
N THR A 340 -19.57 -17.94 7.15
CA THR A 340 -20.62 -17.50 6.24
C THR A 340 -20.17 -16.30 5.40
N MET A 341 -20.81 -16.08 4.25
CA MET A 341 -20.76 -14.84 3.49
C MET A 341 -22.18 -14.30 3.26
N ALA A 342 -22.30 -13.06 2.85
CA ALA A 342 -23.59 -12.47 2.51
C ALA A 342 -23.45 -11.39 1.45
N ILE A 343 -24.45 -11.32 0.58
CA ILE A 343 -24.74 -10.14 -0.23
C ILE A 343 -26.10 -9.58 0.20
N ALA A 344 -26.18 -8.28 0.36
CA ALA A 344 -27.42 -7.64 0.81
C ALA A 344 -27.62 -6.27 0.14
N VAL A 345 -28.86 -5.82 0.12
CA VAL A 345 -29.29 -4.48 -0.33
C VAL A 345 -30.31 -3.92 0.65
N MET A 346 -30.37 -2.60 0.76
CA MET A 346 -31.40 -1.93 1.55
C MET A 346 -32.70 -1.85 0.75
N ASP A 347 -33.74 -2.54 1.22
CA ASP A 347 -35.07 -2.47 0.60
C ASP A 347 -35.77 -1.11 0.90
N ALA A 348 -36.23 -0.48 -0.16
CA ALA A 348 -36.99 0.76 -0.12
C ALA A 348 -38.29 0.60 -0.94
N PRO A 349 -39.29 -0.17 -0.45
CA PRO A 349 -40.41 -0.66 -1.26
C PRO A 349 -41.29 0.43 -1.91
N ALA A 350 -41.22 1.64 -1.42
CA ALA A 350 -41.86 2.80 -2.08
C ALA A 350 -41.13 3.27 -3.37
N ARG A 351 -39.88 2.84 -3.55
CA ARG A 351 -38.97 3.31 -4.61
C ARG A 351 -38.35 2.20 -5.42
N THR A 352 -38.08 1.05 -4.78
CA THR A 352 -37.31 -0.07 -5.34
C THR A 352 -38.05 -1.40 -5.17
N ARG A 353 -37.71 -2.36 -6.02
CA ARG A 353 -38.12 -3.77 -5.85
C ARG A 353 -36.87 -4.66 -5.83
N VAL A 354 -36.75 -5.47 -4.80
CA VAL A 354 -35.67 -6.42 -4.63
C VAL A 354 -36.06 -7.77 -5.23
N HIS A 355 -35.18 -8.34 -6.04
CA HIS A 355 -35.33 -9.66 -6.64
C HIS A 355 -34.15 -10.52 -6.20
N VAL A 356 -34.44 -11.73 -5.73
CA VAL A 356 -33.44 -12.68 -5.24
C VAL A 356 -33.57 -13.99 -6.04
N GLN A 357 -32.45 -14.45 -6.60
CA GLN A 357 -32.31 -15.82 -7.13
C GLN A 357 -31.21 -16.50 -6.32
N PRO A 358 -31.55 -17.42 -5.40
CA PRO A 358 -30.59 -17.95 -4.45
C PRO A 358 -29.56 -18.92 -5.10
N ALA A 359 -29.88 -19.48 -6.26
CA ALA A 359 -28.96 -20.46 -6.90
C ALA A 359 -28.86 -20.28 -8.40
N PHE A 360 -27.64 -20.31 -8.91
CA PHE A 360 -27.30 -20.54 -10.32
C PHE A 360 -25.96 -21.29 -10.42
N ASP A 361 -25.71 -21.92 -11.57
CA ASP A 361 -24.45 -22.60 -11.85
C ASP A 361 -23.42 -21.62 -12.42
N PRO A 362 -22.35 -21.23 -11.66
CA PRO A 362 -21.33 -20.31 -12.15
C PRO A 362 -20.43 -20.88 -13.24
N LYS A 363 -20.53 -22.22 -13.54
CA LYS A 363 -19.85 -22.89 -14.66
C LYS A 363 -20.73 -23.08 -15.86
N GLY A 364 -22.03 -22.85 -15.71
CA GLY A 364 -22.99 -22.88 -16.82
C GLY A 364 -22.78 -21.69 -17.76
N ASP A 365 -23.57 -21.63 -18.81
CA ASP A 365 -23.52 -20.53 -19.80
C ASP A 365 -24.05 -19.19 -19.24
N GLY A 366 -24.67 -19.21 -18.06
CA GLY A 366 -25.24 -18.04 -17.38
C GLY A 366 -26.66 -17.68 -17.86
N ALA A 367 -27.29 -18.48 -18.74
CA ALA A 367 -28.62 -18.21 -19.25
C ALA A 367 -29.68 -18.16 -18.14
N ASP A 368 -29.52 -18.93 -17.09
CA ASP A 368 -30.44 -19.05 -15.97
C ASP A 368 -30.63 -17.77 -15.13
N VAL A 369 -29.68 -16.85 -15.19
CA VAL A 369 -29.79 -15.49 -14.66
C VAL A 369 -30.06 -14.50 -15.78
N TRP A 370 -29.25 -14.58 -16.85
CA TRP A 370 -29.18 -13.53 -17.86
C TRP A 370 -30.40 -13.38 -18.73
N THR A 371 -31.05 -14.51 -19.08
CA THR A 371 -32.22 -14.50 -20.00
C THR A 371 -33.33 -13.60 -19.48
N ARG A 372 -33.65 -13.67 -18.20
CA ARG A 372 -34.70 -12.87 -17.60
C ARG A 372 -34.19 -11.45 -17.27
N PHE A 373 -33.01 -11.35 -16.69
CA PHE A 373 -32.43 -10.05 -16.36
C PHE A 373 -32.30 -9.16 -17.60
N ALA A 374 -31.82 -9.68 -18.73
CA ALA A 374 -31.67 -8.92 -19.97
C ALA A 374 -33.02 -8.55 -20.63
N ALA A 375 -34.08 -9.31 -20.38
CA ALA A 375 -35.40 -9.06 -20.94
C ALA A 375 -36.19 -7.98 -20.15
N ASP A 376 -36.16 -8.01 -18.81
CA ASP A 376 -37.02 -7.16 -17.99
C ASP A 376 -36.37 -6.63 -16.68
N GLY A 377 -35.09 -6.90 -16.45
CA GLY A 377 -34.35 -6.46 -15.24
C GLY A 377 -34.72 -7.23 -13.97
N THR A 378 -35.46 -8.33 -14.06
CA THR A 378 -35.88 -9.15 -12.90
C THR A 378 -35.13 -10.48 -12.86
N LEU A 379 -35.32 -11.24 -11.79
CA LEU A 379 -34.73 -12.57 -11.58
C LEU A 379 -35.82 -13.63 -11.38
N ASP A 380 -35.48 -14.88 -11.69
CA ASP A 380 -36.34 -16.05 -11.38
C ASP A 380 -36.16 -16.46 -9.90
N GLY A 381 -37.05 -15.98 -9.03
CA GLY A 381 -37.06 -16.29 -7.62
C GLY A 381 -37.61 -17.68 -7.26
N SER A 382 -38.02 -18.49 -8.26
CA SER A 382 -38.65 -19.81 -8.01
C SER A 382 -37.66 -20.92 -7.67
N LYS A 383 -36.34 -20.71 -7.91
CA LYS A 383 -35.30 -21.69 -7.63
C LYS A 383 -35.09 -21.87 -6.12
N ALA A 384 -35.35 -23.09 -5.64
CA ALA A 384 -35.08 -23.42 -4.24
C ALA A 384 -33.58 -23.54 -3.95
N PRO A 385 -33.14 -23.18 -2.73
CA PRO A 385 -31.77 -23.47 -2.27
C PRO A 385 -31.49 -24.97 -2.29
N VAL A 386 -30.40 -25.37 -2.94
CA VAL A 386 -29.96 -26.77 -2.96
C VAL A 386 -28.48 -26.82 -2.62
N PRO A 387 -28.04 -27.65 -1.66
CA PRO A 387 -26.64 -27.83 -1.37
C PRO A 387 -25.86 -28.31 -2.58
N ALA A 388 -24.72 -27.69 -2.86
CA ALA A 388 -23.85 -28.10 -3.96
C ALA A 388 -23.34 -29.53 -3.78
N ALA A 389 -23.40 -30.34 -4.84
CA ALA A 389 -22.79 -31.65 -4.88
C ALA A 389 -21.25 -31.56 -4.88
N ALA A 390 -20.57 -32.67 -4.62
CA ALA A 390 -19.12 -32.72 -4.74
C ALA A 390 -18.67 -32.38 -6.18
N GLY A 391 -17.74 -31.47 -6.32
CA GLY A 391 -17.24 -30.94 -7.58
C GLY A 391 -18.16 -29.92 -8.28
N ALA A 392 -19.29 -29.56 -7.66
CA ALA A 392 -20.14 -28.45 -8.12
C ALA A 392 -19.89 -27.19 -7.36
N ARG A 393 -20.19 -26.05 -7.98
CA ARG A 393 -20.18 -24.71 -7.38
C ARG A 393 -21.57 -24.11 -7.43
N THR A 394 -21.86 -23.15 -6.59
CA THR A 394 -23.14 -22.45 -6.57
C THR A 394 -22.93 -20.97 -6.34
N ALA A 395 -23.69 -20.15 -7.02
CA ALA A 395 -23.69 -18.71 -6.91
C ALA A 395 -25.12 -18.19 -6.72
N ALA A 396 -25.27 -16.95 -6.31
CA ALA A 396 -26.56 -16.28 -6.15
C ALA A 396 -26.59 -14.93 -6.88
N ALA A 397 -27.80 -14.47 -7.18
CA ALA A 397 -28.07 -13.21 -7.83
C ALA A 397 -29.02 -12.35 -7.00
N LEU A 398 -28.71 -11.05 -6.84
CA LEU A 398 -29.49 -10.06 -6.10
C LEU A 398 -29.68 -8.81 -6.96
N ALA A 399 -30.89 -8.54 -7.42
CA ALA A 399 -31.17 -7.38 -8.25
C ALA A 399 -32.10 -6.38 -7.56
N VAL A 400 -31.96 -5.11 -7.91
CA VAL A 400 -32.81 -4.02 -7.44
C VAL A 400 -33.32 -3.23 -8.64
N SER A 401 -34.60 -3.29 -8.92
CA SER A 401 -35.22 -2.53 -9.99
C SER A 401 -35.96 -1.28 -9.48
N PHE A 402 -35.92 -0.20 -10.27
CA PHE A 402 -36.57 1.09 -10.00
C PHE A 402 -36.77 1.88 -11.30
N THR A 403 -37.58 2.93 -11.21
CA THR A 403 -37.79 3.86 -12.31
C THR A 403 -37.35 5.26 -11.92
N LEU A 404 -36.59 5.93 -12.78
CA LEU A 404 -36.15 7.31 -12.63
C LEU A 404 -36.92 8.23 -13.59
N LYS A 405 -37.50 9.29 -13.06
CA LYS A 405 -38.04 10.40 -13.88
C LYS A 405 -36.87 11.19 -14.50
N PRO A 406 -37.14 12.01 -15.55
CA PRO A 406 -36.11 12.90 -16.09
C PRO A 406 -35.44 13.77 -15.01
N GLY A 407 -34.11 13.77 -14.97
CA GLY A 407 -33.26 14.46 -13.99
C GLY A 407 -33.26 13.86 -12.58
N GLU A 408 -33.97 12.76 -12.35
CA GLU A 408 -34.03 12.14 -11.02
C GLU A 408 -32.77 11.36 -10.71
N ARG A 409 -32.32 11.43 -9.45
CA ARG A 409 -31.20 10.70 -8.85
C ARG A 409 -31.70 9.72 -7.79
N LEU A 410 -31.17 8.52 -7.77
CA LEU A 410 -31.41 7.53 -6.71
C LEU A 410 -30.08 6.90 -6.29
N GLU A 411 -29.95 6.65 -5.00
CA GLU A 411 -28.84 5.88 -4.44
C GLU A 411 -29.32 4.52 -3.94
N VAL A 412 -28.56 3.47 -4.28
CA VAL A 412 -28.87 2.09 -3.94
C VAL A 412 -27.62 1.44 -3.33
N PRO A 413 -27.57 1.28 -2.00
CA PRO A 413 -26.45 0.64 -1.35
C PRO A 413 -26.57 -0.89 -1.38
N PHE A 414 -25.48 -1.55 -1.76
CA PHE A 414 -25.25 -2.98 -1.59
C PHE A 414 -24.15 -3.20 -0.55
N ALA A 415 -24.13 -4.37 0.08
CA ALA A 415 -23.07 -4.83 0.95
C ALA A 415 -22.66 -6.25 0.62
N VAL A 416 -21.35 -6.53 0.68
CA VAL A 416 -20.77 -7.87 0.70
C VAL A 416 -20.06 -8.04 2.04
N ALA A 417 -20.40 -9.08 2.78
CA ALA A 417 -19.80 -9.35 4.08
C ALA A 417 -19.34 -10.81 4.18
N TRP A 418 -18.34 -11.03 5.01
CA TRP A 418 -17.82 -12.37 5.31
C TRP A 418 -17.56 -12.51 6.80
N ASP A 419 -18.04 -13.59 7.38
CA ASP A 419 -17.80 -13.94 8.77
C ASP A 419 -16.95 -15.23 8.83
N PHE A 420 -15.63 -15.03 8.74
CA PHE A 420 -14.62 -16.08 8.85
C PHE A 420 -13.83 -15.85 10.14
N PRO A 421 -14.35 -16.32 11.30
CA PRO A 421 -13.87 -15.87 12.61
C PRO A 421 -12.46 -16.35 12.95
N TYR A 422 -12.03 -17.46 12.39
CA TYR A 422 -10.75 -18.09 12.71
C TYR A 422 -9.81 -18.07 11.54
N TYR A 423 -8.53 -18.00 11.85
CA TYR A 423 -7.45 -18.30 10.94
C TYR A 423 -6.38 -19.13 11.67
N GLU A 424 -5.58 -19.86 10.91
CA GLU A 424 -4.45 -20.59 11.44
C GLU A 424 -3.29 -20.57 10.48
N PHE A 425 -2.09 -20.54 11.01
CA PHE A 425 -0.86 -20.63 10.23
C PHE A 425 -0.38 -22.08 10.09
N GLU A 426 -0.50 -22.84 11.17
CA GLU A 426 -0.26 -24.29 11.22
C GLU A 426 -1.47 -25.02 11.84
N PRO A 427 -1.69 -26.29 11.48
CA PRO A 427 -2.79 -27.07 12.04
C PRO A 427 -2.81 -27.07 13.58
N GLY A 428 -3.96 -26.71 14.14
CA GLY A 428 -4.21 -26.72 15.58
C GLY A 428 -3.92 -25.40 16.32
N ALA A 429 -3.28 -24.42 15.65
CA ALA A 429 -2.97 -23.11 16.23
C ALA A 429 -3.92 -22.00 15.72
N LYS A 430 -5.23 -22.16 16.04
CA LYS A 430 -6.24 -21.19 15.61
C LYS A 430 -6.23 -19.91 16.42
N GLN A 431 -6.32 -18.80 15.71
CA GLN A 431 -6.45 -17.46 16.23
C GLN A 431 -7.80 -16.87 15.80
N LYS A 432 -8.28 -15.85 16.52
CA LYS A 432 -9.54 -15.18 16.24
C LYS A 432 -9.30 -13.80 15.65
N ARG A 433 -10.02 -13.46 14.60
CA ARG A 433 -10.02 -12.12 14.04
C ARG A 433 -10.63 -11.10 15.00
N LYS A 434 -10.13 -9.87 15.03
CA LYS A 434 -10.57 -8.82 15.97
C LYS A 434 -12.07 -8.58 15.98
N TYR A 435 -12.73 -8.56 14.83
CA TYR A 435 -14.17 -8.28 14.74
C TYR A 435 -15.02 -9.29 15.54
N THR A 436 -14.49 -10.48 15.84
CA THR A 436 -15.20 -11.49 16.64
C THR A 436 -15.47 -11.04 18.08
N ALA A 437 -14.72 -10.07 18.57
CA ALA A 437 -14.99 -9.42 19.86
C ALA A 437 -16.36 -8.69 19.89
N PHE A 438 -16.92 -8.37 18.72
CA PHE A 438 -18.16 -7.61 18.56
C PHE A 438 -19.32 -8.45 18.02
N TYR A 439 -19.02 -9.46 17.22
CA TYR A 439 -20.02 -10.31 16.58
C TYR A 439 -20.07 -11.75 17.10
N GLY A 440 -19.08 -12.18 17.92
CA GLY A 440 -18.89 -13.58 18.27
C GLY A 440 -18.05 -14.33 17.24
N ALA A 441 -17.73 -15.59 17.54
CA ALA A 441 -16.84 -16.41 16.76
C ALA A 441 -17.54 -17.67 16.20
N GLU A 442 -18.86 -17.63 16.06
CA GLU A 442 -19.70 -18.74 15.57
C GLU A 442 -19.66 -18.84 14.05
N GLY A 443 -19.26 -17.79 13.33
CA GLY A 443 -19.19 -17.76 11.88
C GLY A 443 -20.55 -17.71 11.18
N THR A 444 -21.58 -17.20 11.86
CA THR A 444 -22.97 -17.17 11.35
C THR A 444 -23.51 -15.75 11.14
N ASN A 445 -22.66 -14.73 11.28
CA ASN A 445 -23.09 -13.34 11.36
C ASN A 445 -22.92 -12.53 10.05
N ALA A 446 -22.51 -13.14 8.93
CA ALA A 446 -22.23 -12.36 7.70
C ALA A 446 -23.43 -11.51 7.27
N PHE A 447 -24.66 -12.03 7.31
CA PHE A 447 -25.86 -11.25 6.95
C PHE A 447 -26.17 -10.17 7.98
N ARG A 448 -25.90 -10.40 9.27
CA ARG A 448 -26.00 -9.37 10.32
C ARG A 448 -25.01 -8.22 10.10
N ILE A 449 -23.77 -8.56 9.73
CA ILE A 449 -22.71 -7.58 9.41
C ILE A 449 -23.13 -6.77 8.17
N ALA A 450 -23.62 -7.43 7.10
CA ALA A 450 -24.08 -6.75 5.89
C ALA A 450 -25.28 -5.81 6.18
N ALA A 451 -26.25 -6.25 6.99
CA ALA A 451 -27.40 -5.42 7.36
C ALA A 451 -26.98 -4.18 8.16
N GLU A 452 -26.10 -4.33 9.17
CA GLU A 452 -25.56 -3.19 9.93
C GLU A 452 -24.77 -2.23 9.01
N ALA A 453 -24.00 -2.78 8.07
CA ALA A 453 -23.25 -1.96 7.12
C ALA A 453 -24.18 -1.12 6.24
N LEU A 454 -25.30 -1.68 5.75
CA LEU A 454 -26.28 -0.94 4.98
C LEU A 454 -26.98 0.15 5.80
N GLU A 455 -27.29 -0.12 7.06
CA GLU A 455 -27.90 0.85 7.97
C GLU A 455 -26.96 2.02 8.29
N ARG A 456 -25.66 1.74 8.43
CA ARG A 456 -24.65 2.69 8.86
C ARG A 456 -23.74 3.22 7.73
N ALA A 457 -23.96 2.80 6.48
CA ALA A 457 -23.11 3.17 5.35
C ALA A 457 -22.80 4.68 5.27
N GLY A 458 -23.84 5.52 5.34
CA GLY A 458 -23.66 6.96 5.28
C GLY A 458 -22.96 7.57 6.51
N GLU A 459 -23.08 6.94 7.70
CA GLU A 459 -22.34 7.33 8.90
C GLU A 459 -20.85 7.01 8.73
N TRP A 460 -20.54 5.80 8.30
CA TRP A 460 -19.17 5.36 8.11
C TRP A 460 -18.45 6.13 7.00
N GLU A 461 -19.11 6.37 5.87
CA GLU A 461 -18.55 7.18 4.79
C GLU A 461 -18.20 8.59 5.26
N ARG A 462 -19.12 9.25 6.00
CA ARG A 462 -18.84 10.57 6.60
C ARG A 462 -17.69 10.53 7.62
N ALA A 463 -17.55 9.44 8.38
CA ALA A 463 -16.45 9.29 9.32
C ALA A 463 -15.10 9.14 8.59
N VAL A 464 -15.07 8.41 7.47
CA VAL A 464 -13.89 8.35 6.59
C VAL A 464 -13.57 9.75 6.04
N ASP A 465 -14.55 10.46 5.49
CA ASP A 465 -14.34 11.83 4.98
C ASP A 465 -13.86 12.80 6.07
N ALA A 466 -14.32 12.62 7.29
CA ALA A 466 -13.99 13.50 8.41
C ALA A 466 -12.50 13.42 8.80
N TRP A 467 -11.92 12.22 8.89
CA TRP A 467 -10.51 12.10 9.22
C TRP A 467 -9.57 12.46 8.06
N GLN A 468 -10.02 12.29 6.81
CA GLN A 468 -9.26 12.69 5.62
C GLN A 468 -9.28 14.21 5.38
N ARG A 469 -10.33 14.88 5.82
CA ARG A 469 -10.57 16.31 5.55
C ARG A 469 -9.40 17.23 5.92
N PRO A 470 -8.72 17.11 7.08
CA PRO A 470 -7.58 17.97 7.40
C PRO A 470 -6.45 17.87 6.38
N ILE A 471 -6.21 16.67 5.81
CA ILE A 471 -5.19 16.45 4.79
C ILE A 471 -5.67 17.03 3.44
N LEU A 472 -6.89 16.69 3.04
CA LEU A 472 -7.43 17.09 1.73
C LEU A 472 -7.64 18.61 1.63
N ALA A 473 -8.01 19.27 2.72
CA ALA A 473 -8.23 20.71 2.78
C ALA A 473 -6.94 21.52 2.96
N ASP A 474 -5.78 20.90 3.22
CA ASP A 474 -4.52 21.63 3.39
C ASP A 474 -4.05 22.19 2.03
N PRO A 475 -4.05 23.53 1.83
CA PRO A 475 -3.64 24.13 0.56
C PRO A 475 -2.13 24.10 0.33
N LYS A 476 -1.33 23.78 1.37
CA LYS A 476 0.13 23.67 1.28
C LYS A 476 0.58 22.29 0.80
N LEU A 477 -0.32 21.32 0.71
CA LEU A 477 -0.04 19.99 0.19
C LEU A 477 -0.57 19.88 -1.24
N PRO A 478 0.27 19.53 -2.21
CA PRO A 478 -0.20 19.27 -3.56
C PRO A 478 -1.03 17.98 -3.61
N ASP A 479 -1.94 17.90 -4.56
CA ASP A 479 -2.89 16.78 -4.66
C ASP A 479 -2.20 15.43 -4.86
N TRP A 480 -1.09 15.39 -5.62
CA TRP A 480 -0.31 14.18 -5.79
C TRP A 480 0.25 13.65 -4.45
N PHE A 481 0.65 14.54 -3.53
CA PHE A 481 1.16 14.13 -2.23
C PHE A 481 0.03 13.62 -1.31
N LYS A 482 -1.14 14.29 -1.34
CA LYS A 482 -2.35 13.81 -0.65
C LYS A 482 -2.74 12.42 -1.14
N GLN A 483 -2.67 12.19 -2.46
CA GLN A 483 -2.94 10.89 -3.07
C GLN A 483 -1.97 9.82 -2.56
N ALA A 484 -0.66 10.05 -2.64
CA ALA A 484 0.34 9.11 -2.13
C ALA A 484 0.13 8.83 -0.64
N LEU A 485 -0.04 9.88 0.17
CA LEU A 485 -0.23 9.77 1.62
C LEU A 485 -1.41 8.87 2.00
N LEU A 486 -2.55 9.01 1.33
CA LEU A 486 -3.74 8.24 1.65
C LEU A 486 -3.75 6.87 0.98
N ASN A 487 -3.29 6.75 -0.26
CA ASN A 487 -3.32 5.48 -0.97
C ASN A 487 -2.28 4.48 -0.47
N GLU A 488 -1.11 4.90 0.04
CA GLU A 488 -0.13 3.95 0.62
C GLU A 488 -0.64 3.22 1.88
N LEU A 489 -1.79 3.61 2.44
CA LEU A 489 -2.45 2.89 3.54
C LEU A 489 -3.11 1.58 3.10
N TYR A 490 -3.23 1.31 1.81
CA TYR A 490 -3.94 0.13 1.28
C TYR A 490 -3.38 -1.20 1.81
N VAL A 491 -2.08 -1.26 2.11
CA VAL A 491 -1.41 -2.45 2.67
C VAL A 491 -2.04 -2.93 3.97
N LEU A 492 -2.67 -2.03 4.74
CA LEU A 492 -3.30 -2.38 6.02
C LEU A 492 -4.51 -3.30 5.86
N ALA A 493 -5.29 -3.18 4.79
CA ALA A 493 -6.41 -4.09 4.53
C ALA A 493 -5.92 -5.46 4.05
N GLU A 494 -4.80 -5.50 3.32
CA GLU A 494 -4.36 -6.69 2.59
C GLU A 494 -3.42 -7.58 3.39
N THR A 495 -2.54 -6.98 4.18
CA THR A 495 -1.42 -7.70 4.80
C THR A 495 -1.54 -7.84 6.32
N SER A 496 -2.49 -7.15 6.94
CA SER A 496 -2.64 -7.14 8.40
C SER A 496 -3.23 -8.41 8.98
N VAL A 497 -2.81 -8.68 10.20
CA VAL A 497 -3.51 -9.53 11.16
C VAL A 497 -3.81 -8.72 12.42
N TRP A 498 -4.97 -8.99 13.03
CA TRP A 498 -5.36 -8.41 14.32
C TRP A 498 -6.10 -9.47 15.11
N ASP A 499 -5.41 -10.02 16.13
CA ASP A 499 -5.91 -11.11 16.93
C ASP A 499 -6.79 -10.62 18.09
N ALA A 500 -8.00 -11.15 18.21
CA ALA A 500 -8.95 -10.78 19.27
C ALA A 500 -8.54 -11.23 20.66
N THR A 501 -7.66 -12.23 20.78
CA THR A 501 -7.26 -12.81 22.07
C THR A 501 -6.10 -12.05 22.72
N THR A 502 -5.09 -11.76 21.93
CA THR A 502 -3.87 -11.07 22.38
C THR A 502 -3.89 -9.57 22.14
N ASP A 503 -4.83 -9.12 21.32
CA ASP A 503 -4.93 -7.77 20.77
C ASP A 503 -3.69 -7.33 19.95
N LEU A 504 -2.86 -8.30 19.55
CA LEU A 504 -1.74 -8.05 18.67
C LEU A 504 -2.24 -7.65 17.28
N HIS A 505 -1.80 -6.49 16.83
CA HIS A 505 -1.87 -6.07 15.43
C HIS A 505 -0.47 -6.05 14.84
N THR A 506 -0.34 -6.58 13.66
CA THR A 506 0.86 -6.46 12.83
C THR A 506 0.50 -6.73 11.37
N TYR A 507 1.43 -6.48 10.47
CA TYR A 507 1.23 -6.68 9.04
C TYR A 507 2.49 -7.27 8.41
N LEU A 508 2.32 -7.88 7.23
CA LEU A 508 3.44 -8.44 6.49
C LEU A 508 4.36 -7.34 5.97
N GLU A 509 5.61 -7.66 5.83
CA GLU A 509 6.60 -6.84 5.15
C GLU A 509 6.15 -6.54 3.72
N SER A 510 5.69 -7.57 3.01
CA SER A 510 5.09 -7.46 1.67
C SER A 510 4.25 -8.70 1.32
N ALA A 511 3.61 -8.66 0.17
CA ALA A 511 2.96 -9.85 -0.39
C ALA A 511 3.95 -10.92 -0.87
N ASP A 512 5.20 -10.55 -1.14
CA ASP A 512 6.27 -11.46 -1.57
C ASP A 512 7.17 -11.91 -0.42
N TYR A 513 7.45 -11.01 0.53
CA TYR A 513 8.28 -11.29 1.71
C TYR A 513 7.37 -11.49 2.91
N LEU A 514 7.07 -12.77 3.18
CA LEU A 514 6.05 -13.17 4.14
C LEU A 514 6.62 -13.21 5.57
N MET A 515 6.99 -12.06 6.12
CA MET A 515 7.38 -11.86 7.50
C MET A 515 6.48 -10.83 8.17
N TYR A 516 6.02 -11.11 9.38
CA TYR A 516 5.21 -10.19 10.16
C TYR A 516 6.05 -9.27 11.02
N GLY A 517 5.73 -7.98 11.05
CA GLY A 517 6.34 -7.02 11.96
C GLY A 517 7.86 -6.93 11.80
N THR A 518 8.33 -6.81 10.56
CA THR A 518 9.76 -6.72 10.22
C THR A 518 10.36 -5.45 10.79
N THR A 519 11.22 -5.59 11.78
CA THR A 519 11.70 -4.48 12.64
C THR A 519 12.47 -3.41 11.88
N ASP A 520 13.34 -3.79 10.97
CA ASP A 520 14.17 -2.84 10.21
C ASP A 520 13.36 -2.03 9.20
N VAL A 521 12.27 -2.60 8.69
CA VAL A 521 11.37 -1.98 7.72
C VAL A 521 10.32 -1.12 8.42
N ASP A 522 9.66 -1.67 9.45
CA ASP A 522 8.58 -1.01 10.19
C ASP A 522 9.06 0.27 10.90
N THR A 523 10.36 0.35 11.20
CA THR A 523 10.97 1.56 11.78
C THR A 523 10.78 2.81 10.92
N TYR A 524 10.71 2.66 9.59
CA TYR A 524 10.42 3.78 8.67
C TYR A 524 8.95 4.18 8.66
N CYS A 525 8.03 3.29 9.07
CA CYS A 525 6.59 3.49 8.98
C CYS A 525 6.04 4.36 10.11
N TRP A 526 5.14 5.30 9.76
CA TRP A 526 4.53 6.23 10.74
C TRP A 526 3.00 6.24 10.68
N HIS A 527 2.40 5.56 9.70
CA HIS A 527 0.97 5.61 9.44
C HIS A 527 0.12 4.98 10.55
N VAL A 528 0.49 3.78 11.05
CA VAL A 528 -0.25 3.12 12.14
C VAL A 528 -0.18 3.95 13.41
N LEU A 529 1.02 4.44 13.75
CA LEU A 529 1.22 5.31 14.91
C LEU A 529 0.34 6.56 14.86
N LYS A 530 0.18 7.17 13.67
CA LYS A 530 -0.59 8.42 13.52
C LYS A 530 -2.10 8.19 13.52
N LEU A 531 -2.55 7.09 12.97
CA LEU A 531 -3.97 6.83 12.75
C LEU A 531 -4.58 5.88 13.79
N TRP A 532 -3.80 4.94 14.30
CA TRP A 532 -4.23 3.96 15.33
C TRP A 532 -3.11 3.70 16.35
N PRO A 533 -2.71 4.68 17.18
CA PRO A 533 -1.54 4.59 18.07
C PRO A 533 -1.57 3.38 19.02
N GLU A 534 -2.74 2.98 19.50
CA GLU A 534 -2.85 1.79 20.37
C GLU A 534 -2.42 0.49 19.65
N LEU A 535 -2.60 0.38 18.32
CA LEU A 535 -2.15 -0.80 17.57
C LEU A 535 -0.63 -0.85 17.49
N GLU A 536 0.02 0.28 17.26
CA GLU A 536 1.48 0.36 17.24
C GLU A 536 2.07 0.08 18.61
N LYS A 537 1.49 0.64 19.66
CA LYS A 537 1.89 0.37 21.03
C LYS A 537 1.82 -1.12 21.40
N ARG A 538 0.72 -1.81 21.01
CA ARG A 538 0.58 -3.26 21.23
C ARG A 538 1.66 -4.04 20.49
N ASN A 539 1.96 -3.65 19.26
CA ASN A 539 3.04 -4.25 18.49
C ASN A 539 4.40 -4.07 19.17
N MET A 540 4.71 -2.87 19.66
CA MET A 540 5.96 -2.60 20.39
C MET A 540 6.05 -3.34 21.71
N GLU A 541 4.96 -3.45 22.49
CA GLU A 541 4.93 -4.27 23.70
C GLU A 541 5.19 -5.75 23.40
N PHE A 542 4.72 -6.22 22.24
CA PHE A 542 4.96 -7.58 21.80
C PHE A 542 6.44 -7.79 21.45
N ILE A 543 7.01 -6.89 20.62
CA ILE A 543 8.44 -6.94 20.28
C ILE A 543 9.30 -6.90 21.53
N ALA A 544 9.00 -6.02 22.50
CA ALA A 544 9.75 -5.93 23.76
C ALA A 544 9.82 -7.27 24.52
N ARG A 545 8.70 -8.03 24.55
CA ARG A 545 8.66 -9.36 25.17
C ARG A 545 9.53 -10.39 24.46
N THR A 546 9.81 -10.20 23.17
CA THR A 546 10.62 -11.12 22.38
C THR A 546 12.13 -10.88 22.53
N VAL A 547 12.55 -9.69 22.97
CA VAL A 547 13.98 -9.35 23.12
C VAL A 547 14.72 -10.34 24.01
N PRO A 548 14.23 -10.73 25.21
CA PRO A 548 14.91 -11.68 26.07
C PRO A 548 14.79 -13.16 25.66
N LEU A 549 13.94 -13.47 24.66
CA LEU A 549 13.69 -14.86 24.28
C LEU A 549 14.88 -15.49 23.59
N GLU A 550 14.98 -16.81 23.71
CA GLU A 550 15.95 -17.66 23.04
C GLU A 550 15.23 -18.72 22.19
N ASP A 551 15.75 -18.98 21.00
CA ASP A 551 15.46 -20.18 20.23
C ASP A 551 16.78 -20.79 19.78
N PRO A 552 17.26 -21.82 20.48
CA PRO A 552 18.54 -22.46 20.19
C PRO A 552 18.48 -23.41 18.99
N SER A 553 17.32 -23.54 18.32
CA SER A 553 17.18 -24.39 17.13
C SER A 553 18.15 -23.92 16.05
N PHE A 554 18.85 -24.88 15.47
CA PHE A 554 19.87 -24.60 14.46
C PHE A 554 19.27 -24.32 13.10
N ARG A 555 19.80 -23.32 12.40
CA ARG A 555 19.40 -22.95 11.03
C ARG A 555 20.64 -22.74 10.16
N ALA A 556 20.57 -23.23 8.91
CA ALA A 556 21.44 -22.82 7.83
C ALA A 556 20.79 -21.64 7.09
N TYR A 557 21.46 -20.49 7.07
CA TYR A 557 20.95 -19.31 6.38
C TYR A 557 21.30 -19.35 4.89
N GLN A 558 20.32 -18.97 4.05
CA GLN A 558 20.37 -19.24 2.61
C GLN A 558 21.48 -18.47 1.87
N TYR A 559 21.89 -17.30 2.35
CA TYR A 559 22.96 -16.51 1.72
C TYR A 559 24.26 -17.32 1.61
N ALA A 560 24.71 -17.94 2.69
CA ALA A 560 25.93 -18.74 2.69
C ALA A 560 25.79 -20.03 1.84
N VAL A 561 24.59 -20.58 1.72
CA VAL A 561 24.33 -21.74 0.87
C VAL A 561 24.35 -21.35 -0.61
N THR A 562 23.81 -20.16 -0.94
CA THR A 562 23.74 -19.66 -2.32
C THR A 562 25.06 -19.07 -2.80
N PHE A 563 25.77 -18.36 -1.93
CA PHE A 563 27.02 -17.67 -2.23
C PHE A 563 28.17 -18.10 -1.30
N PRO A 564 28.55 -19.39 -1.28
CA PRO A 564 29.50 -19.89 -0.31
C PRO A 564 30.90 -19.27 -0.42
N ASN A 565 31.26 -18.78 -1.61
CA ASN A 565 32.55 -18.11 -1.84
C ASN A 565 32.56 -16.63 -1.42
N GLU A 566 31.40 -16.08 -1.05
CA GLU A 566 31.27 -14.69 -0.65
C GLU A 566 31.30 -14.53 0.87
N VAL A 567 31.16 -15.61 1.61
CA VAL A 567 31.22 -15.60 3.07
C VAL A 567 32.65 -15.88 3.50
N PRO A 568 33.30 -14.98 4.27
CA PRO A 568 34.60 -15.22 4.84
C PRO A 568 34.61 -16.48 5.71
N ALA A 569 35.66 -17.29 5.65
CA ALA A 569 35.74 -18.58 6.36
C ALA A 569 35.57 -18.45 7.88
N ASP A 570 36.04 -17.33 8.45
CA ASP A 570 35.90 -17.00 9.88
C ASP A 570 34.48 -16.47 10.25
N LYS A 571 33.59 -16.30 9.26
CA LYS A 571 32.20 -15.87 9.44
C LYS A 571 31.17 -16.98 9.15
N LEU A 572 31.63 -18.17 8.79
CA LEU A 572 30.71 -19.28 8.48
C LEU A 572 29.75 -19.59 9.64
N ASP A 573 30.21 -19.50 10.88
CA ASP A 573 29.40 -19.75 12.07
C ASP A 573 28.22 -18.76 12.21
N TYR A 574 28.25 -17.59 11.56
CA TYR A 574 27.13 -16.64 11.55
C TYR A 574 25.97 -17.12 10.69
N TYR A 575 26.27 -17.91 9.66
CA TYR A 575 25.29 -18.45 8.74
C TYR A 575 24.82 -19.88 9.07
N TRP A 576 25.48 -20.50 10.09
CA TRP A 576 25.13 -21.80 10.64
C TRP A 576 24.93 -21.61 12.13
N ASN A 577 23.77 -21.14 12.54
CA ASN A 577 23.57 -20.67 13.91
C ASN A 577 22.12 -20.82 14.39
N THR A 578 21.89 -20.37 15.63
CA THR A 578 20.57 -20.40 16.29
C THR A 578 19.59 -19.41 15.64
N ILE A 579 18.30 -19.71 15.76
CA ILE A 579 17.22 -18.86 15.22
C ILE A 579 17.14 -17.53 15.98
N LYS A 580 17.24 -17.55 17.31
CA LYS A 580 17.11 -16.34 18.13
C LYS A 580 18.08 -16.35 19.30
N VAL A 581 18.81 -15.26 19.47
CA VAL A 581 19.75 -15.01 20.57
C VAL A 581 19.11 -14.03 21.57
N PRO A 582 19.17 -14.31 22.88
CA PRO A 582 18.69 -13.39 23.92
C PRO A 582 19.36 -12.02 23.85
N GLY A 583 18.58 -10.97 23.97
CA GLY A 583 19.04 -9.58 23.89
C GLY A 583 19.21 -9.03 22.47
N MET A 584 19.09 -9.87 21.43
CA MET A 584 18.97 -9.34 20.06
C MET A 584 17.50 -9.07 19.77
N VAL A 585 17.20 -7.92 19.19
CA VAL A 585 15.87 -7.60 18.66
C VAL A 585 15.61 -8.53 17.46
N PRO A 586 14.45 -9.19 17.35
CA PRO A 586 14.19 -10.05 16.21
C PRO A 586 14.08 -9.23 14.93
N HIS A 587 14.52 -9.82 13.82
CA HIS A 587 14.27 -9.25 12.51
C HIS A 587 12.76 -9.13 12.26
N ASP A 588 12.02 -10.19 12.55
CA ASP A 588 10.58 -10.26 12.38
C ASP A 588 9.92 -11.16 13.45
N LEU A 589 8.59 -11.05 13.56
CA LEU A 589 7.78 -11.82 14.50
C LEU A 589 7.38 -13.21 13.94
N GLY A 590 7.97 -13.62 12.84
CA GLY A 590 7.76 -14.92 12.22
C GLY A 590 6.97 -14.87 10.91
N SER A 591 6.98 -15.99 10.21
CA SER A 591 6.33 -16.14 8.90
C SER A 591 4.99 -16.89 9.00
N PRO A 592 3.95 -16.47 8.23
CA PRO A 592 2.71 -17.23 8.12
C PRO A 592 2.87 -18.66 7.58
N ARG A 593 4.05 -18.99 7.05
CA ARG A 593 4.38 -20.34 6.58
C ARG A 593 4.97 -21.24 7.67
N LYS A 594 5.17 -20.69 8.85
CA LYS A 594 5.66 -21.35 10.06
C LYS A 594 4.70 -21.02 11.19
N ARG A 595 5.17 -20.99 12.43
CA ARG A 595 4.41 -20.54 13.59
C ARG A 595 4.82 -19.10 13.98
N PRO A 596 4.25 -18.05 13.35
CA PRO A 596 4.54 -16.69 13.76
C PRO A 596 4.22 -16.53 15.26
N TRP A 597 4.88 -15.61 15.91
CA TRP A 597 4.84 -15.34 17.34
C TRP A 597 5.53 -16.40 18.22
N THR A 598 5.70 -17.62 17.71
CA THR A 598 6.42 -18.71 18.40
C THR A 598 7.81 -18.91 17.80
N ILE A 599 7.92 -18.96 16.49
CA ILE A 599 9.18 -19.03 15.76
C ILE A 599 9.45 -17.63 15.19
N LEU A 600 10.30 -16.88 15.87
CA LEU A 600 10.76 -15.57 15.46
C LEU A 600 11.78 -15.67 14.33
N ASN A 601 12.17 -14.51 13.76
CA ASN A 601 13.14 -14.45 12.67
C ASN A 601 12.75 -15.41 11.52
N GLY A 602 11.54 -15.21 10.97
CA GLY A 602 11.05 -15.97 9.81
C GLY A 602 11.92 -15.81 8.58
N PHE A 603 12.59 -14.65 8.45
CA PHE A 603 13.64 -14.36 7.48
C PHE A 603 14.80 -15.33 7.65
N ASP A 604 15.15 -16.03 6.58
CA ASP A 604 16.21 -17.05 6.59
C ASP A 604 17.28 -16.83 5.51
N TRP A 605 17.25 -15.67 4.84
CA TRP A 605 18.29 -15.29 3.89
C TRP A 605 19.59 -14.93 4.61
N GLN A 606 19.53 -14.03 5.59
CA GLN A 606 20.63 -13.60 6.44
C GLN A 606 20.31 -13.89 7.91
N ASN A 607 21.32 -13.91 8.77
CA ASN A 607 21.15 -14.08 10.21
C ASN A 607 20.89 -12.74 10.90
N GLY A 608 19.64 -12.41 11.18
CA GLY A 608 19.28 -11.19 11.91
C GLY A 608 19.93 -11.04 13.29
N ASN A 609 20.40 -12.12 13.92
CA ASN A 609 21.13 -12.05 15.18
C ASN A 609 22.54 -11.42 15.10
N VAL A 610 23.05 -11.20 13.88
CA VAL A 610 24.33 -10.51 13.66
C VAL A 610 24.14 -9.11 13.10
N TRP A 611 22.90 -8.70 12.82
CA TRP A 611 22.63 -7.37 12.31
C TRP A 611 22.84 -6.29 13.38
N LYS A 612 23.48 -5.20 12.97
CA LYS A 612 23.91 -4.12 13.88
C LYS A 612 22.88 -3.01 14.03
N ASP A 613 21.87 -2.99 13.19
CA ASP A 613 20.89 -1.90 13.14
C ASP A 613 19.54 -2.19 13.83
N LEU A 614 19.19 -3.47 14.05
CA LEU A 614 17.91 -3.83 14.69
C LEU A 614 17.83 -3.34 16.14
N ASN A 615 18.88 -3.59 16.93
CA ASN A 615 18.90 -3.24 18.33
C ASN A 615 18.81 -1.73 18.60
N PRO A 616 19.52 -0.83 17.88
CA PRO A 616 19.35 0.61 18.09
C PRO A 616 18.06 1.18 17.48
N LYS A 617 17.41 0.51 16.53
CA LYS A 617 16.07 0.89 16.02
C LYS A 617 14.99 0.73 17.08
N PHE A 618 15.10 -0.26 17.95
CA PHE A 618 14.10 -0.56 18.96
C PHE A 618 13.87 0.61 19.96
N PRO A 619 14.88 1.17 20.67
CA PRO A 619 14.67 2.30 21.56
C PRO A 619 14.16 3.56 20.86
N LEU A 620 14.50 3.75 19.57
CA LEU A 620 13.98 4.86 18.78
C LEU A 620 12.48 4.73 18.55
N ARG A 621 11.99 3.55 18.15
CA ARG A 621 10.56 3.26 18.01
C ARG A 621 9.84 3.35 19.34
N ALA A 622 10.40 2.75 20.38
CA ALA A 622 9.83 2.75 21.73
C ALA A 622 9.61 4.17 22.26
N TYR A 623 10.60 5.05 22.10
CA TYR A 623 10.47 6.44 22.53
C TYR A 623 9.53 7.25 21.63
N ARG A 624 9.49 6.97 20.32
CA ARG A 624 8.54 7.53 19.36
C ARG A 624 7.09 7.28 19.81
N ASP A 625 6.78 6.03 20.15
CA ASP A 625 5.43 5.61 20.52
C ASP A 625 5.03 6.19 21.88
N PHE A 626 5.96 6.25 22.83
CA PHE A 626 5.75 6.94 24.10
C PHE A 626 5.39 8.42 23.92
N LEU A 627 6.10 9.12 23.03
CA LEU A 627 5.83 10.53 22.74
C LEU A 627 4.51 10.73 22.00
N ALA A 628 4.14 9.82 21.11
CA ALA A 628 2.90 9.92 20.33
C ALA A 628 1.63 9.87 21.21
N GLU A 629 1.71 9.21 22.39
CA GLU A 629 0.65 9.17 23.39
C GLU A 629 0.77 10.28 24.46
N GLY A 630 1.50 11.32 24.14
CA GLY A 630 1.67 12.49 25.03
C GLY A 630 2.68 12.31 26.14
N GLY A 631 3.48 11.24 26.14
CA GLY A 631 4.59 11.04 27.09
C GLY A 631 4.14 10.75 28.55
N LEU A 632 3.00 10.12 28.74
CA LEU A 632 2.40 9.93 30.06
C LEU A 632 2.40 8.48 30.58
N ASP A 633 2.44 7.47 29.70
CA ASP A 633 2.40 6.06 30.11
C ASP A 633 3.76 5.58 30.62
N MET A 634 3.97 5.76 31.94
CA MET A 634 5.21 5.31 32.59
C MET A 634 5.32 3.78 32.63
N GLY A 635 4.20 3.05 32.65
CA GLY A 635 4.20 1.59 32.60
C GLY A 635 4.74 1.07 31.27
N PHE A 636 4.34 1.68 30.17
CA PHE A 636 4.89 1.41 28.84
C PHE A 636 6.38 1.79 28.80
N LEU A 637 6.72 3.02 29.23
CA LEU A 637 8.10 3.51 29.19
C LEU A 637 9.06 2.61 29.97
N MET A 638 8.68 2.12 31.16
CA MET A 638 9.50 1.21 31.96
C MET A 638 9.81 -0.10 31.22
N LYS A 639 8.79 -0.73 30.62
CA LYS A 639 8.96 -1.96 29.84
C LYS A 639 9.87 -1.74 28.63
N MET A 640 9.68 -0.62 27.92
CA MET A 640 10.46 -0.29 26.73
C MET A 640 11.91 0.02 27.10
N PHE A 641 12.14 0.72 28.20
CA PHE A 641 13.50 1.02 28.69
C PHE A 641 14.24 -0.25 29.08
N GLU A 642 13.61 -1.15 29.85
CA GLU A 642 14.21 -2.42 30.24
C GLU A 642 14.64 -3.25 29.01
N ALA A 643 13.76 -3.41 28.03
CA ALA A 643 14.06 -4.11 26.79
C ALA A 643 15.16 -3.40 25.97
N SER A 644 15.14 -2.06 25.94
CA SER A 644 16.17 -1.27 25.25
C SER A 644 17.54 -1.43 25.88
N VAL A 645 17.63 -1.45 27.22
CA VAL A 645 18.89 -1.69 27.93
C VAL A 645 19.44 -3.06 27.60
N LEU A 646 18.61 -4.10 27.67
CA LEU A 646 19.02 -5.45 27.29
C LEU A 646 19.52 -5.52 25.86
N ALA A 647 18.82 -4.86 24.92
CA ALA A 647 19.19 -4.85 23.52
C ALA A 647 20.51 -4.13 23.26
N LEU A 648 20.66 -2.91 23.76
CA LEU A 648 21.86 -2.09 23.54
C LEU A 648 23.10 -2.71 24.19
N ASP A 649 23.00 -3.16 25.44
CA ASP A 649 24.11 -3.79 26.15
C ASP A 649 24.54 -5.11 25.49
N THR A 650 23.59 -5.86 24.93
CA THR A 650 23.90 -7.09 24.19
C THR A 650 24.62 -6.81 22.88
N LEU A 651 24.17 -5.81 22.11
CA LEU A 651 24.80 -5.44 20.85
C LEU A 651 26.23 -4.93 21.09
N GLU A 652 26.43 -4.05 22.07
CA GLU A 652 27.77 -3.55 22.43
C GLU A 652 28.70 -4.66 22.87
N ARG A 653 28.25 -5.54 23.77
CA ARG A 653 29.05 -6.67 24.25
C ARG A 653 29.49 -7.61 23.13
N ARG A 654 28.64 -7.82 22.12
CA ARG A 654 28.93 -8.76 21.02
C ARG A 654 29.77 -8.13 19.93
N PHE A 655 29.51 -6.90 19.54
CA PHE A 655 30.05 -6.27 18.36
C PHE A 655 30.66 -4.90 18.58
N GLY A 656 30.59 -4.36 19.79
CA GLY A 656 31.08 -3.02 20.12
C GLY A 656 32.62 -2.93 20.08
N ASP A 657 33.11 -1.87 19.46
CA ASP A 657 34.53 -1.50 19.54
C ASP A 657 34.91 -1.13 20.98
N LYS A 658 36.08 -1.58 21.44
CA LYS A 658 36.50 -1.44 22.81
C LYS A 658 36.70 0.00 23.30
N VAL A 659 36.88 0.94 22.37
CA VAL A 659 37.16 2.37 22.69
C VAL A 659 35.95 3.22 22.38
N SER A 660 35.36 3.07 21.18
CA SER A 660 34.25 3.88 20.71
C SER A 660 32.86 3.34 21.09
N HIS A 661 32.78 2.06 21.49
CA HIS A 661 31.54 1.35 21.75
C HIS A 661 30.57 1.29 20.57
N ILE A 662 31.05 1.59 19.36
CA ILE A 662 30.25 1.50 18.15
C ILE A 662 30.22 0.02 17.70
N PRO A 663 29.05 -0.56 17.39
CA PRO A 663 28.98 -1.87 16.77
C PRO A 663 29.68 -1.86 15.41
N LEU A 664 30.61 -2.81 15.21
CA LEU A 664 31.41 -2.90 13.98
C LEU A 664 30.72 -3.80 12.97
N ASN A 665 30.62 -3.33 11.73
CA ASN A 665 30.29 -4.18 10.59
C ASN A 665 31.48 -5.10 10.25
N GLU A 666 31.19 -6.29 9.77
CA GLU A 666 32.18 -7.35 9.70
C GLU A 666 32.54 -7.80 8.28
N GLY A 667 32.29 -6.94 7.27
CA GLY A 667 32.56 -7.23 5.86
C GLY A 667 31.58 -8.21 5.22
N ILE A 668 30.49 -8.47 5.89
CA ILE A 668 29.33 -9.24 5.41
C ILE A 668 28.09 -8.35 5.43
N PRO A 669 26.99 -8.71 4.72
CA PRO A 669 25.74 -7.99 4.87
C PRO A 669 25.14 -8.24 6.27
N ASP A 670 25.29 -7.29 7.18
CA ASP A 670 24.93 -7.42 8.60
C ASP A 670 24.08 -6.24 9.12
N GLN A 671 23.22 -5.74 8.26
CA GLN A 671 22.25 -4.66 8.50
C GLN A 671 21.14 -4.69 7.41
N THR A 672 20.16 -3.77 7.45
CA THR A 672 18.98 -3.78 6.57
C THR A 672 19.27 -3.83 5.06
N TYR A 673 20.43 -3.34 4.61
CA TYR A 673 20.90 -3.53 3.24
C TYR A 673 21.61 -4.88 3.13
N ASP A 674 20.82 -5.95 3.04
CA ASP A 674 21.24 -7.35 3.20
C ASP A 674 22.05 -7.93 2.01
N THR A 675 22.47 -7.08 1.08
CA THR A 675 23.46 -7.35 0.03
C THR A 675 24.63 -6.37 0.07
N TRP A 676 24.55 -5.32 0.87
CA TRP A 676 25.57 -4.27 0.94
C TRP A 676 26.52 -4.50 2.11
N ARG A 677 27.74 -4.85 1.80
CA ARG A 677 28.79 -5.13 2.79
C ARG A 677 29.40 -3.83 3.29
N MET A 678 29.47 -3.69 4.58
CA MET A 678 30.18 -2.61 5.28
C MET A 678 31.23 -3.23 6.18
N GLN A 679 32.34 -2.52 6.44
CA GLN A 679 33.42 -3.03 7.27
C GLN A 679 33.87 -2.01 8.32
N GLY A 680 34.03 -2.47 9.57
CA GLY A 680 34.41 -1.63 10.69
C GLY A 680 33.30 -0.66 11.08
N GLN A 681 33.66 0.56 11.42
CA GLN A 681 32.67 1.61 11.70
C GLN A 681 32.05 2.09 10.37
N SER A 682 30.74 2.08 10.30
CA SER A 682 30.01 2.65 9.18
C SER A 682 29.17 3.85 9.59
N ALA A 683 28.91 4.76 8.65
CA ALA A 683 28.09 5.93 8.90
C ALA A 683 26.66 5.54 9.26
N TYR A 684 26.07 4.62 8.49
CA TYR A 684 24.69 4.17 8.72
C TYR A 684 24.52 3.56 10.12
N VAL A 685 25.27 2.51 10.46
CA VAL A 685 25.15 1.82 11.76
C VAL A 685 25.62 2.73 12.90
N GLY A 686 26.72 3.46 12.72
CA GLY A 686 27.29 4.29 13.79
C GLY A 686 26.39 5.48 14.18
N LEU A 687 25.85 6.21 13.21
CA LEU A 687 24.95 7.32 13.51
C LEU A 687 23.61 6.82 14.07
N LEU A 688 23.13 5.66 13.60
CA LEU A 688 21.94 4.99 14.16
C LEU A 688 22.18 4.52 15.60
N TRP A 689 23.35 3.94 15.90
CA TRP A 689 23.75 3.58 17.26
C TRP A 689 23.70 4.78 18.22
N LEU A 690 24.28 5.89 17.81
CA LEU A 690 24.26 7.12 18.63
C LEU A 690 22.83 7.62 18.86
N ALA A 691 21.98 7.53 17.86
CA ALA A 691 20.56 7.91 18.00
C ALA A 691 19.81 6.97 18.96
N GLY A 692 20.04 5.65 18.86
CA GLY A 692 19.48 4.67 19.80
C GLY A 692 19.91 4.91 21.25
N LEU A 693 21.18 5.21 21.47
CA LEU A 693 21.70 5.62 22.80
C LEU A 693 20.98 6.88 23.31
N LYS A 694 20.81 7.90 22.46
CA LYS A 694 20.07 9.12 22.83
C LYS A 694 18.62 8.83 23.21
N ALA A 695 17.93 7.97 22.47
CA ALA A 695 16.56 7.59 22.80
C ALA A 695 16.51 6.89 24.19
N ALA A 696 17.41 5.94 24.44
CA ALA A 696 17.51 5.25 25.73
C ALA A 696 17.89 6.24 26.87
N ILE A 697 18.81 7.16 26.64
CA ILE A 697 19.14 8.23 27.61
C ILE A 697 17.89 9.05 27.95
N ARG A 698 17.13 9.49 26.97
CA ARG A 698 15.90 10.27 27.17
C ARG A 698 14.81 9.50 27.91
N MET A 699 14.64 8.21 27.59
CA MET A 699 13.73 7.36 28.35
C MET A 699 14.17 7.27 29.83
N GLY A 700 15.44 7.01 30.08
CA GLY A 700 15.98 6.93 31.45
C GLY A 700 15.87 8.27 32.19
N GLU A 701 16.26 9.40 31.61
CA GLU A 701 16.09 10.75 32.18
C GLU A 701 14.62 11.04 32.52
N THR A 702 13.67 10.59 31.69
CA THR A 702 12.25 10.74 31.96
C THR A 702 11.83 9.91 33.18
N LEU A 703 12.32 8.68 33.30
CA LEU A 703 12.05 7.80 34.47
C LEU A 703 12.66 8.41 35.75
N GLU A 704 13.92 8.88 35.72
CA GLU A 704 14.56 9.56 36.86
C GLU A 704 13.77 10.80 37.28
N PHE A 705 13.33 11.65 36.32
CA PHE A 705 12.52 12.83 36.62
C PHE A 705 11.20 12.48 37.32
N ARG A 706 10.63 11.29 37.03
CA ARG A 706 9.44 10.75 37.69
C ARG A 706 9.74 10.00 39.01
N GLY A 707 10.98 9.97 39.44
CA GLY A 707 11.41 9.30 40.67
C GLY A 707 11.51 7.78 40.58
N LEU A 708 11.58 7.24 39.36
CA LEU A 708 11.66 5.81 39.07
C LEU A 708 13.14 5.40 38.92
N ALA A 709 13.78 5.00 39.99
CA ALA A 709 15.21 4.66 40.03
C ALA A 709 15.52 3.29 39.40
N ARG A 710 14.52 2.40 39.26
CA ARG A 710 14.69 1.04 38.77
C ARG A 710 13.52 0.63 37.85
N THR A 711 13.81 -0.17 36.83
CA THR A 711 12.83 -0.91 36.06
C THR A 711 13.25 -2.38 35.98
N GLY A 712 12.48 -3.27 36.56
CA GLY A 712 12.91 -4.67 36.74
C GLY A 712 14.28 -4.76 37.43
N ALA A 713 15.24 -5.40 36.75
CA ALA A 713 16.61 -5.51 37.24
C ALA A 713 17.49 -4.29 36.91
N VAL A 714 17.04 -3.40 36.04
CA VAL A 714 17.84 -2.27 35.53
C VAL A 714 17.89 -1.11 36.52
N ASP A 715 19.08 -0.64 36.84
CA ASP A 715 19.32 0.63 37.52
C ASP A 715 19.33 1.74 36.43
N VAL A 716 18.42 2.70 36.57
CA VAL A 716 18.19 3.73 35.52
C VAL A 716 19.37 4.67 35.43
N ALA A 717 19.88 5.17 36.57
CA ALA A 717 20.99 6.14 36.60
C ALA A 717 22.30 5.53 36.07
N ASP A 718 22.58 4.26 36.41
CA ASP A 718 23.74 3.54 35.88
C ASP A 718 23.67 3.38 34.36
N ALA A 719 22.52 2.95 33.83
CA ALA A 719 22.33 2.81 32.38
C ALA A 719 22.49 4.15 31.64
N VAL A 720 21.85 5.21 32.14
CA VAL A 720 21.98 6.57 31.57
C VAL A 720 23.43 7.06 31.56
N THR A 721 24.14 6.87 32.67
CA THR A 721 25.55 7.28 32.79
C THR A 721 26.44 6.53 31.82
N ARG A 722 26.23 5.20 31.69
CA ARG A 722 26.95 4.33 30.75
C ARG A 722 26.71 4.76 29.30
N TYR A 723 25.47 5.02 28.94
CA TYR A 723 25.12 5.39 27.56
C TYR A 723 25.61 6.80 27.18
N LYS A 724 25.60 7.74 28.11
CA LYS A 724 26.26 9.06 27.90
C LYS A 724 27.74 8.90 27.57
N ARG A 725 28.46 8.05 28.30
CA ARG A 725 29.88 7.75 28.01
C ARG A 725 30.06 7.11 26.64
N TRP A 726 29.25 6.11 26.30
CA TRP A 726 29.34 5.44 25.00
C TRP A 726 28.99 6.41 23.85
N PHE A 727 28.01 7.25 24.06
CA PHE A 727 27.65 8.28 23.08
C PHE A 727 28.81 9.21 22.75
N GLU A 728 29.47 9.76 23.77
CA GLU A 728 30.59 10.69 23.56
C GLU A 728 31.79 10.02 22.90
N ALA A 729 32.15 8.81 23.29
CA ALA A 729 33.23 8.04 22.68
C ALA A 729 32.93 7.70 21.21
N GLY A 730 31.71 7.22 20.94
CA GLY A 730 31.27 6.87 19.59
C GLY A 730 31.20 8.08 18.66
N ARG A 731 30.65 9.19 19.13
CA ARG A 731 30.56 10.44 18.38
C ARG A 731 31.92 10.96 17.95
N ALA A 732 32.87 10.95 18.87
CA ALA A 732 34.24 11.39 18.59
C ALA A 732 34.91 10.48 17.53
N SER A 733 34.64 9.18 17.57
CA SER A 733 35.19 8.20 16.63
C SER A 733 34.62 8.34 15.23
N LEU A 734 33.29 8.51 15.08
CA LEU A 734 32.62 8.62 13.77
C LEU A 734 33.02 9.85 12.95
N ARG A 735 33.57 10.89 13.60
CA ARG A 735 34.11 12.05 12.87
C ARG A 735 35.14 11.70 11.79
N ARG A 736 35.80 10.56 11.90
CA ARG A 736 36.79 10.09 10.91
C ARG A 736 36.16 9.70 9.57
N LEU A 737 34.86 9.41 9.55
CA LEU A 737 34.15 9.10 8.31
C LEU A 737 33.67 10.36 7.57
N TRP A 738 33.73 11.54 8.22
CA TRP A 738 33.34 12.79 7.59
C TRP A 738 34.42 13.26 6.61
N ASP A 739 34.05 13.38 5.36
CA ASP A 739 34.87 14.02 4.33
C ASP A 739 34.48 15.51 4.20
N ALA A 740 35.37 16.39 4.64
CA ALA A 740 35.10 17.81 4.61
C ALA A 740 35.20 18.42 3.20
N GLU A 741 35.89 17.81 2.27
CA GLU A 741 35.99 18.26 0.88
C GLU A 741 34.76 17.78 0.09
N ALA A 742 34.45 16.49 0.16
CA ALA A 742 33.33 15.90 -0.52
C ALA A 742 31.96 16.29 0.09
N GLY A 743 31.93 16.56 1.40
CA GLY A 743 30.77 17.08 2.12
C GLY A 743 29.71 16.04 2.46
N TYR A 744 30.13 14.82 2.77
CA TYR A 744 29.27 13.74 3.26
C TYR A 744 30.08 12.77 4.12
N PHE A 745 29.42 11.81 4.78
CA PHE A 745 30.10 10.72 5.48
C PHE A 745 30.40 9.58 4.50
N HIS A 746 31.64 9.11 4.45
CA HIS A 746 31.94 7.84 3.79
C HIS A 746 31.11 6.72 4.43
N ILE A 747 30.68 5.74 3.65
CA ILE A 747 29.91 4.61 4.18
C ILE A 747 30.69 3.91 5.28
N ASP A 748 31.97 3.64 5.04
CA ASP A 748 32.93 3.13 6.02
C ASP A 748 34.36 3.63 5.69
N ALA A 749 35.37 3.12 6.35
CA ALA A 749 36.78 3.54 6.12
C ALA A 749 37.37 3.00 4.81
N HIS A 750 36.65 2.17 4.06
CA HIS A 750 37.15 1.44 2.89
C HIS A 750 36.51 1.88 1.58
N THR A 751 35.43 2.68 1.64
CA THR A 751 34.70 3.17 0.47
C THR A 751 34.27 4.62 0.64
N ASP A 752 34.32 5.37 -0.46
CA ASP A 752 33.88 6.76 -0.60
C ASP A 752 32.50 6.86 -1.30
N ASP A 753 31.77 5.77 -1.41
CA ASP A 753 30.43 5.74 -1.99
C ASP A 753 29.44 6.60 -1.20
N VAL A 754 28.45 7.16 -1.90
CA VAL A 754 27.44 8.09 -1.33
C VAL A 754 26.16 7.32 -1.08
N MET A 755 25.90 7.02 0.18
CA MET A 755 24.68 6.32 0.61
C MET A 755 23.57 7.32 0.96
N THR A 756 22.36 7.12 0.44
CA THR A 756 21.20 7.99 0.72
C THR A 756 20.83 7.96 2.20
N ASP A 757 20.88 6.80 2.82
CA ASP A 757 20.40 6.57 4.19
C ASP A 757 21.49 6.70 5.27
N GLN A 758 22.67 7.20 4.93
CA GLN A 758 23.79 7.34 5.88
C GLN A 758 23.43 8.14 7.14
N LEU A 759 22.44 9.04 7.05
CA LEU A 759 22.01 9.91 8.14
C LEU A 759 20.72 9.43 8.84
N PHE A 760 20.31 8.18 8.67
CA PHE A 760 19.07 7.65 9.23
C PHE A 760 18.93 7.95 10.75
N GLY A 761 19.96 7.70 11.54
CA GLY A 761 19.92 7.96 12.98
C GLY A 761 19.72 9.45 13.32
N VAL A 762 20.34 10.36 12.55
CA VAL A 762 20.17 11.81 12.73
C VAL A 762 18.74 12.21 12.39
N TRP A 763 18.21 11.73 11.25
CA TRP A 763 16.83 11.95 10.84
C TRP A 763 15.86 11.54 11.96
N TYR A 764 16.01 10.33 12.47
CA TYR A 764 15.09 9.80 13.48
C TYR A 764 15.15 10.59 14.78
N ALA A 765 16.37 10.95 15.24
CA ALA A 765 16.55 11.79 16.41
C ALA A 765 15.91 13.18 16.24
N ARG A 766 15.99 13.77 15.03
CA ARG A 766 15.28 15.01 14.66
C ARG A 766 13.76 14.85 14.74
N MET A 767 13.25 13.77 14.16
CA MET A 767 11.81 13.44 14.22
C MET A 767 11.30 13.35 15.66
N LEU A 768 12.10 12.82 16.57
CA LEU A 768 11.75 12.66 17.98
C LEU A 768 11.99 13.93 18.81
N GLY A 769 12.63 14.95 18.25
CA GLY A 769 13.03 16.15 19.00
C GLY A 769 14.09 15.90 20.07
N ILE A 770 14.86 14.80 19.94
CA ILE A 770 15.96 14.46 20.88
C ILE A 770 17.33 14.85 20.35
N GLU A 771 17.42 15.28 19.10
CA GLU A 771 18.68 15.80 18.58
C GLU A 771 18.99 17.16 19.19
N ALA A 772 20.15 17.23 19.85
CA ALA A 772 20.60 18.46 20.51
C ALA A 772 21.24 19.41 19.50
N ALA A 773 21.21 20.70 19.81
CA ALA A 773 22.03 21.70 19.11
C ALA A 773 23.47 21.71 19.66
N GLY A 774 24.42 22.10 18.83
CA GLY A 774 25.81 22.34 19.25
C GLY A 774 26.60 21.08 19.59
N ALA A 775 27.40 21.14 20.66
CA ALA A 775 28.37 20.07 20.97
C ALA A 775 27.78 18.72 21.34
N ALA A 776 26.52 18.66 21.73
CA ALA A 776 25.84 17.41 22.08
C ALA A 776 25.07 16.78 20.89
N ALA A 777 25.21 17.31 19.67
CA ALA A 777 24.61 16.75 18.45
C ALA A 777 25.27 15.41 18.07
N ILE A 778 24.50 14.52 17.43
CA ILE A 778 25.02 13.26 16.85
C ILE A 778 26.06 13.60 15.79
N ALA A 779 25.73 14.53 14.90
CA ALA A 779 26.63 15.11 13.92
C ALA A 779 26.43 16.64 13.89
N PRO A 780 27.49 17.44 13.57
CA PRO A 780 27.34 18.88 13.46
C PRO A 780 26.25 19.27 12.46
N PRO A 781 25.33 20.19 12.79
CA PRO A 781 24.23 20.58 11.90
C PRO A 781 24.69 21.06 10.51
N ALA A 782 25.83 21.78 10.45
CA ALA A 782 26.40 22.24 9.19
C ALA A 782 26.83 21.06 8.28
N ASP A 783 27.39 20.00 8.87
CA ASP A 783 27.81 18.81 8.16
C ASP A 783 26.58 18.02 7.68
N VAL A 784 25.56 17.89 8.52
CA VAL A 784 24.27 17.26 8.14
C VAL A 784 23.66 17.98 6.95
N GLY A 785 23.51 19.30 7.00
CA GLY A 785 22.95 20.07 5.89
C GLY A 785 23.79 19.98 4.62
N ARG A 786 25.12 19.87 4.75
CA ARG A 786 26.00 19.67 3.59
C ARG A 786 25.87 18.29 3.00
N ALA A 787 25.85 17.24 3.83
CA ALA A 787 25.67 15.87 3.39
C ALA A 787 24.34 15.67 2.67
N LEU A 788 23.25 16.22 3.19
CA LEU A 788 21.95 16.16 2.54
C LEU A 788 21.95 16.79 1.14
N ARG A 789 22.61 17.94 0.96
CA ARG A 789 22.75 18.55 -0.37
C ARG A 789 23.60 17.72 -1.32
N THR A 790 24.69 17.12 -0.83
CA THR A 790 25.55 16.24 -1.64
C THR A 790 24.78 14.99 -2.07
N ILE A 791 24.07 14.34 -1.14
CA ILE A 791 23.23 13.18 -1.44
C ILE A 791 22.13 13.56 -2.45
N TYR A 792 21.44 14.68 -2.24
CA TYR A 792 20.42 15.14 -3.18
C TYR A 792 21.01 15.37 -4.59
N ALA A 793 22.18 16.01 -4.68
CA ALA A 793 22.82 16.28 -5.97
C ALA A 793 23.21 14.97 -6.70
N LYS A 794 23.75 13.97 -5.98
CA LYS A 794 24.25 12.72 -6.57
C LYS A 794 23.17 11.67 -6.74
N ASN A 795 22.37 11.44 -5.71
CA ASN A 795 21.46 10.31 -5.65
C ASN A 795 20.02 10.64 -6.11
N VAL A 796 19.67 11.93 -6.21
CA VAL A 796 18.38 12.37 -6.78
C VAL A 796 18.59 13.00 -8.16
N LEU A 797 19.32 14.12 -8.24
CA LEU A 797 19.51 14.84 -9.52
C LEU A 797 20.36 14.06 -10.50
N GLY A 798 21.36 13.31 -10.02
CA GLY A 798 22.24 12.45 -10.83
C GLY A 798 21.65 11.09 -11.21
N PHE A 799 20.43 10.78 -10.82
CA PHE A 799 19.75 9.51 -11.05
C PHE A 799 18.41 9.70 -11.77
N GLY A 800 18.06 8.78 -12.69
CA GLY A 800 16.75 8.76 -13.33
C GLY A 800 16.34 10.10 -13.93
N ARG A 801 17.28 10.87 -14.48
CA ARG A 801 17.06 12.24 -14.98
C ARG A 801 16.47 13.20 -13.93
N GLY A 802 16.67 12.90 -12.64
CA GLY A 802 16.14 13.67 -11.52
C GLY A 802 14.65 13.48 -11.23
N VAL A 803 13.96 12.50 -11.86
CA VAL A 803 12.51 12.33 -11.76
C VAL A 803 12.05 11.00 -11.17
N LEU A 804 12.99 10.21 -10.64
CA LEU A 804 12.69 8.87 -10.09
C LEU A 804 13.01 8.75 -8.59
N GLY A 805 13.01 9.85 -7.83
CA GLY A 805 13.32 9.82 -6.41
C GLY A 805 14.81 9.66 -6.11
N ALA A 806 15.16 9.07 -4.97
CA ALA A 806 16.54 8.90 -4.51
C ALA A 806 16.98 7.44 -4.63
N VAL A 807 18.01 7.17 -5.44
CA VAL A 807 18.66 5.85 -5.46
C VAL A 807 19.44 5.64 -4.17
N ASN A 808 19.52 4.41 -3.68
CA ASN A 808 20.16 4.09 -2.40
C ASN A 808 21.64 4.46 -2.35
N GLY A 809 22.36 4.33 -3.48
CA GLY A 809 23.78 4.65 -3.51
C GLY A 809 24.31 5.07 -4.86
N ARG A 810 25.39 5.85 -4.82
CA ARG A 810 26.21 6.23 -5.97
C ARG A 810 27.69 6.22 -5.58
N LYS A 811 28.57 6.00 -6.53
CA LYS A 811 29.99 6.24 -6.33
C LYS A 811 30.27 7.72 -6.15
N ALA A 812 31.42 8.06 -5.60
CA ALA A 812 31.83 9.44 -5.42
C ALA A 812 31.78 10.28 -6.70
N ASP A 813 32.03 9.68 -7.87
CA ASP A 813 31.92 10.31 -9.18
C ASP A 813 30.50 10.40 -9.75
N GLY A 814 29.49 9.85 -9.03
CA GLY A 814 28.09 9.81 -9.45
C GLY A 814 27.71 8.59 -10.30
N SER A 815 28.63 7.71 -10.66
CA SER A 815 28.33 6.48 -11.40
C SER A 815 27.65 5.42 -10.53
N GLN A 816 27.09 4.37 -11.18
CA GLN A 816 26.45 3.24 -10.51
C GLN A 816 27.43 2.49 -9.60
N LEU A 817 26.93 2.02 -8.46
CA LEU A 817 27.69 1.15 -7.55
C LEU A 817 27.95 -0.24 -8.14
N ARG A 818 27.09 -0.70 -9.03
CA ARG A 818 27.01 -2.07 -9.55
C ARG A 818 26.72 -3.08 -8.46
N LEU A 819 25.82 -2.69 -7.57
CA LEU A 819 25.34 -3.47 -6.44
C LEU A 819 23.81 -3.43 -6.46
N GLN A 820 23.14 -4.57 -6.35
CA GLN A 820 21.69 -4.66 -6.49
C GLN A 820 20.99 -3.61 -5.61
N GLN A 821 21.12 -3.70 -4.31
CA GLN A 821 20.45 -2.78 -3.40
C GLN A 821 21.00 -1.35 -3.42
N GLY A 822 22.24 -1.19 -3.86
CA GLY A 822 22.83 0.13 -4.02
C GLY A 822 22.25 0.92 -5.20
N ASP A 823 21.97 0.24 -6.31
CA ASP A 823 21.44 0.84 -7.55
C ASP A 823 19.89 0.91 -7.57
N GLU A 824 19.21 0.47 -6.51
CA GLU A 824 17.76 0.52 -6.34
C GLU A 824 17.29 1.82 -5.67
N VAL A 825 16.07 2.25 -6.01
CA VAL A 825 15.30 3.19 -5.17
C VAL A 825 14.45 2.38 -4.21
N TRP A 826 14.71 2.50 -2.93
CA TRP A 826 13.80 1.99 -1.90
C TRP A 826 12.78 3.07 -1.54
N VAL A 827 11.52 2.81 -1.87
CA VAL A 827 10.47 3.82 -1.80
C VAL A 827 10.36 4.43 -0.40
N GLY A 828 10.33 3.60 0.63
CA GLY A 828 10.21 4.08 2.00
C GLY A 828 11.44 4.81 2.52
N THR A 829 12.65 4.32 2.19
CA THR A 829 13.93 4.98 2.53
C THR A 829 14.03 6.35 1.89
N ALA A 830 13.64 6.45 0.62
CA ALA A 830 13.66 7.72 -0.09
C ALA A 830 12.61 8.73 0.46
N TYR A 831 11.44 8.28 0.96
CA TYR A 831 10.52 9.13 1.71
C TYR A 831 11.11 9.59 3.06
N ALA A 832 11.85 8.72 3.78
CA ALA A 832 12.54 9.10 5.00
C ALA A 832 13.65 10.13 4.75
N PHE A 833 14.41 9.97 3.66
CA PHE A 833 15.36 10.97 3.20
C PHE A 833 14.68 12.31 2.88
N ALA A 834 13.55 12.29 2.17
CA ALA A 834 12.76 13.49 1.92
C ALA A 834 12.26 14.14 3.23
N ALA A 835 11.85 13.36 4.22
CA ALA A 835 11.48 13.86 5.54
C ALA A 835 12.67 14.55 6.24
N HIS A 836 13.87 14.00 6.12
CA HIS A 836 15.08 14.62 6.65
C HIS A 836 15.41 15.95 5.96
N LEU A 837 15.35 15.99 4.62
CA LEU A 837 15.49 17.23 3.86
C LEU A 837 14.52 18.32 4.36
N ALA A 838 13.24 17.96 4.55
CA ALA A 838 12.22 18.89 5.05
C ALA A 838 12.58 19.43 6.44
N LEU A 839 12.99 18.57 7.38
CA LEU A 839 13.38 18.98 8.74
C LEU A 839 14.59 19.93 8.77
N GLU A 840 15.46 19.85 7.78
CA GLU A 840 16.63 20.76 7.66
C GLU A 840 16.34 22.00 6.79
N GLY A 841 15.06 22.27 6.50
CA GLY A 841 14.60 23.44 5.74
C GLY A 841 14.77 23.34 4.22
N LEU A 842 15.16 22.17 3.69
CA LEU A 842 15.31 21.87 2.28
C LEU A 842 13.98 21.35 1.70
N THR A 843 12.91 22.14 1.89
CA THR A 843 11.52 21.69 1.56
C THR A 843 11.32 21.47 0.06
N ALA A 844 11.95 22.28 -0.80
CA ALA A 844 11.84 22.12 -2.25
C ALA A 844 12.48 20.80 -2.70
N GLU A 845 13.67 20.49 -2.18
CA GLU A 845 14.39 19.24 -2.45
C GLU A 845 13.63 18.02 -1.87
N ALA A 846 13.02 18.17 -0.69
CA ALA A 846 12.17 17.16 -0.08
C ALA A 846 10.97 16.82 -0.97
N MET A 847 10.23 17.85 -1.40
CA MET A 847 9.05 17.66 -2.25
C MET A 847 9.42 17.17 -3.65
N HIS A 848 10.56 17.58 -4.19
CA HIS A 848 11.06 17.06 -5.47
C HIS A 848 11.41 15.57 -5.38
N THR A 849 12.14 15.16 -4.34
CA THR A 849 12.46 13.74 -4.08
C THR A 849 11.18 12.90 -3.95
N ALA A 850 10.23 13.36 -3.13
CA ALA A 850 8.95 12.69 -2.92
C ALA A 850 8.09 12.63 -4.19
N TYR A 851 8.12 13.68 -5.03
CA TYR A 851 7.43 13.68 -6.32
C TYR A 851 7.99 12.61 -7.26
N GLY A 852 9.30 12.40 -7.26
CA GLY A 852 9.92 11.32 -8.04
C GLY A 852 9.40 9.93 -7.66
N LEU A 853 9.19 9.68 -6.37
CA LEU A 853 8.58 8.44 -5.87
C LEU A 853 7.12 8.31 -6.31
N TYR A 854 6.33 9.37 -6.12
CA TYR A 854 4.96 9.43 -6.61
C TYR A 854 4.91 9.20 -8.12
N HIS A 855 5.79 9.85 -8.88
CA HIS A 855 5.83 9.71 -10.33
C HIS A 855 6.08 8.26 -10.75
N ALA A 856 7.09 7.62 -10.17
CA ALA A 856 7.38 6.22 -10.48
C ALA A 856 6.21 5.28 -10.13
N VAL A 857 5.57 5.46 -8.98
CA VAL A 857 4.57 4.53 -8.45
C VAL A 857 3.16 4.84 -8.97
N TRP A 858 2.72 6.10 -8.89
CA TRP A 858 1.31 6.49 -9.05
C TRP A 858 1.00 7.23 -10.33
N SER A 859 2.00 7.82 -10.99
CA SER A 859 1.75 8.57 -12.21
C SER A 859 1.61 7.63 -13.42
N PRO A 860 0.66 7.92 -14.34
CA PRO A 860 0.57 7.20 -15.62
C PRO A 860 1.86 7.25 -16.46
N GLY A 861 2.63 8.33 -16.35
CA GLY A 861 3.92 8.48 -17.03
C GLY A 861 5.12 7.82 -16.33
N GLY A 862 4.91 7.28 -15.13
CA GLY A 862 5.90 6.57 -14.35
C GLY A 862 5.94 5.07 -14.65
N GLN A 863 6.26 4.26 -13.65
CA GLN A 863 6.32 2.80 -13.81
C GLN A 863 4.97 2.10 -13.50
N GLY A 864 3.96 2.82 -12.97
CA GLY A 864 2.58 2.37 -12.86
C GLY A 864 2.37 1.22 -11.88
N TYR A 865 2.99 1.26 -10.71
CA TYR A 865 2.79 0.24 -9.69
C TYR A 865 1.44 0.34 -8.98
N PHE A 866 0.94 1.57 -8.78
CA PHE A 866 -0.34 1.87 -8.13
C PHE A 866 -0.49 1.15 -6.77
N PHE A 867 -1.56 0.38 -6.57
CA PHE A 867 -1.81 -0.40 -5.35
C PHE A 867 -0.93 -1.66 -5.22
N LYS A 868 0.22 -1.68 -5.88
CA LYS A 868 1.29 -2.67 -5.74
C LYS A 868 2.65 -1.98 -5.54
N THR A 869 2.70 -0.91 -4.75
CA THR A 869 3.94 -0.20 -4.44
C THR A 869 5.03 -1.20 -4.02
N PRO A 870 6.17 -1.24 -4.74
CA PRO A 870 7.23 -2.20 -4.45
C PRO A 870 8.12 -1.72 -3.30
N GLU A 871 8.92 -2.64 -2.75
CA GLU A 871 10.07 -2.27 -1.93
C GLU A 871 11.00 -1.36 -2.71
N ALA A 872 11.38 -1.84 -3.89
CA ALA A 872 12.40 -1.26 -4.72
C ALA A 872 12.00 -1.23 -6.20
N TYR A 873 12.44 -0.19 -6.89
CA TYR A 873 12.44 -0.13 -8.34
C TYR A 873 13.75 0.44 -8.89
N LEU A 874 13.97 0.27 -10.19
CA LEU A 874 15.18 0.70 -10.88
C LEU A 874 14.85 1.70 -11.98
N ASP A 875 15.85 2.44 -12.43
CA ASP A 875 15.77 3.16 -13.69
C ASP A 875 15.87 2.18 -14.86
N PRO A 876 14.88 2.11 -15.76
CA PRO A 876 14.93 1.26 -16.94
C PRO A 876 16.10 1.56 -17.89
N GLU A 877 16.68 2.77 -17.84
CA GLU A 877 17.81 3.18 -18.68
C GLU A 877 19.16 2.75 -18.09
N GLU A 878 19.22 2.33 -16.81
CA GLU A 878 20.45 1.88 -16.17
C GLU A 878 20.64 0.36 -16.26
N THR A 879 21.89 -0.07 -16.23
CA THR A 879 22.20 -1.50 -16.16
C THR A 879 21.86 -2.02 -14.77
N ARG A 880 21.13 -3.12 -14.73
CA ARG A 880 20.83 -3.84 -13.51
C ARG A 880 21.94 -4.85 -13.17
N TRP A 881 22.34 -4.87 -11.90
CA TRP A 881 23.36 -5.75 -11.37
C TRP A 881 22.75 -6.66 -10.29
N ASN A 882 23.25 -7.89 -10.18
CA ASN A 882 22.95 -8.77 -9.05
C ASN A 882 23.99 -8.58 -7.93
N ASP A 883 23.81 -9.29 -6.83
CA ASP A 883 24.67 -9.19 -5.65
C ASP A 883 26.12 -9.64 -5.92
N ALA A 884 26.35 -10.43 -6.97
CA ALA A 884 27.68 -10.85 -7.42
C ALA A 884 28.31 -9.87 -8.44
N GLY A 885 27.67 -8.71 -8.69
CA GLY A 885 28.15 -7.71 -9.65
C GLY A 885 28.08 -8.15 -11.12
N ALA A 886 27.24 -9.15 -11.45
CA ALA A 886 26.94 -9.54 -12.81
C ALA A 886 25.62 -8.90 -13.30
N LYS A 887 25.51 -8.67 -14.62
CA LYS A 887 24.26 -8.18 -15.20
C LYS A 887 23.10 -9.14 -14.88
N TYR A 888 21.97 -8.59 -14.46
CA TYR A 888 20.83 -9.35 -14.00
C TYR A 888 19.56 -8.94 -14.75
N GLY A 889 18.87 -9.85 -15.38
CA GLY A 889 17.52 -9.80 -15.95
C GLY A 889 16.84 -8.45 -16.23
N ASP A 890 15.60 -8.49 -16.66
CA ASP A 890 14.83 -7.29 -17.08
C ASP A 890 13.78 -6.84 -16.07
N THR A 891 13.69 -7.42 -14.87
CA THR A 891 12.72 -7.02 -13.85
C THR A 891 13.08 -5.66 -13.27
N LEU A 892 12.17 -4.70 -13.33
CA LEU A 892 12.40 -3.32 -12.90
C LEU A 892 12.05 -3.05 -11.44
N PHE A 893 11.59 -4.07 -10.70
CA PHE A 893 11.14 -3.91 -9.31
C PHE A 893 11.45 -5.17 -8.49
N ARG A 894 11.36 -5.03 -7.16
CA ARG A 894 11.49 -6.11 -6.20
C ARG A 894 10.44 -5.97 -5.10
N ALA A 895 9.81 -7.07 -4.71
CA ALA A 895 8.74 -7.18 -3.73
C ALA A 895 7.61 -6.15 -3.87
N MET A 896 6.38 -6.61 -3.99
CA MET A 896 5.23 -5.72 -4.16
C MET A 896 4.36 -5.68 -2.91
N LYS A 897 3.52 -4.65 -2.81
CA LYS A 897 2.66 -4.38 -1.66
C LYS A 897 3.49 -4.29 -0.37
N TYR A 898 4.54 -3.50 -0.45
CA TYR A 898 5.55 -3.37 0.61
C TYR A 898 5.11 -2.35 1.67
N MET A 899 5.44 -2.61 2.93
CA MET A 899 4.99 -1.75 4.04
C MET A 899 5.81 -0.46 4.19
N ARG A 900 7.11 -0.46 3.85
CA ARG A 900 8.04 0.68 4.06
C ARG A 900 7.59 2.00 3.42
N PRO A 901 6.86 2.03 2.28
CA PRO A 901 6.25 3.27 1.75
C PRO A 901 5.36 4.04 2.73
N GLY A 902 4.88 3.42 3.79
CA GLY A 902 4.26 4.10 4.94
C GLY A 902 5.13 5.20 5.57
N ALA A 903 6.42 5.29 5.19
CA ALA A 903 7.32 6.41 5.49
C ALA A 903 6.88 7.75 4.89
N VAL A 904 5.98 7.78 3.91
CA VAL A 904 5.34 9.01 3.42
C VAL A 904 4.67 9.78 4.56
N TRP A 905 4.18 9.08 5.58
CA TRP A 905 3.61 9.69 6.79
C TRP A 905 4.67 10.34 7.68
N ALA A 906 5.92 9.86 7.67
CA ALA A 906 7.03 10.56 8.32
C ALA A 906 7.36 11.89 7.62
N LEU A 907 7.32 11.92 6.28
CA LEU A 907 7.47 13.17 5.54
C LEU A 907 6.33 14.15 5.85
N TYR A 908 5.09 13.68 5.92
CA TYR A 908 3.96 14.52 6.32
C TYR A 908 4.17 15.13 7.71
N GLU A 909 4.60 14.32 8.69
CA GLU A 909 4.93 14.81 10.04
C GLU A 909 6.07 15.82 10.04
N ALA A 910 7.12 15.60 9.26
CA ALA A 910 8.23 16.54 9.11
C ALA A 910 7.73 17.89 8.57
N LEU A 911 6.88 17.86 7.52
CA LEU A 911 6.28 19.08 6.96
C LEU A 911 5.39 19.81 7.98
N LEU A 912 4.63 19.11 8.81
CA LEU A 912 3.83 19.73 9.88
C LEU A 912 4.72 20.38 10.94
N LYS A 913 5.80 19.71 11.38
CA LYS A 913 6.75 20.25 12.37
C LYS A 913 7.44 21.53 11.89
N MET A 914 7.75 21.61 10.61
CA MET A 914 8.37 22.82 10.04
C MET A 914 7.40 24.00 9.91
N ARG A 915 6.11 23.78 10.08
CA ARG A 915 5.07 24.81 10.06
C ARG A 915 4.68 25.33 11.45
N SER A 916 4.94 24.51 12.50
CA SER A 916 4.70 24.85 13.91
C SER A 916 5.85 25.67 14.49
#